data_2a5ae3b9ac223da4641c6bb4c9efb3be
#
_entry.id   2a5ae3b9ac223da4641c6bb4c9efb3be
#
_cell.length_a   1.000
_cell.length_b   1.000
_cell.length_c   1.000
_cell.angle_alpha   90.00
_cell.angle_beta   90.00
_cell.angle_gamma   90.00
#
_symmetry.space_group_name_H-M   'P 1'
#
loop_
_entity.id
_entity.type
_entity.pdbx_description
1 polymer ?
#
loop_
_entity_poly.entity_id
_entity_poly.type
_entity_poly.pdbx_seq_one_letter_code
_entity_poly.pdbx_strand_id
1 'polypeptide(L)'
;MPERNHLLVVCSPKSLVLLVVLSPELLLLGTSLQLQDNAYEGLLVAIHPRVTEDQDLIPKITGMITEASSYLFNATKRRVYFGHVKILIPDTWKTHNYSQPKWENYEKANIIIADWYRKHRDDPYTLQYRGCGEEGQYIHFTPNFLLNDNLTAIYGSRGRVFVHEWAHLRWGVFDEYNNEKPFYMAGHNQVKVTRCSSDLTGIFVCEKNTCTQENCIIHNLFKEGCMFIHNNTQNATASIMYMQSLSSVVEFCNSSTHNQEAPNLQNQMCSLRSTWDVIMDSVDLRKSIPLDAAALPPPPTFSLLQTGDRIICLVLDVSGKMAEADRLLRLHQAAEFYLLQVVEIHTYVGIVSFSSKGLVRTLPRQIKNPRDRKQLSSTLPTTVIAGVGANICSGLRTGLQVIESLHGNAFGSVIILATSGGDGDISNCLSTMINSGSTIHTIALGPFVAENLEELSILTGGLKFFASDKSSSNGLIDAFSRISSGTGDIFRQPVQLDSAGEIIDIHQHFNRTVTIDEGLGNDTVFLVTWETHGPPDIVLQDPSGKKYFTEDFNTNPELKSSYLWIPETAKTGHWTCLLNNTHSSPQALKVSVSSRASDDVVPPVTVTAHVDKDETHFPHPVIIYADVKQGFYPILQANVIAVIEPEIGEPVRLELFDDGAGADIIKNDGIYSRYFFSFTVNGRYSLKVHVHQESHIRRLSKSIPRSHAIYVPGYIVNGNIQMNAPKKSTGDGDIQVQKWGFNRTTSGGSFSVLDVPTGPHLDLFPPCRIINLEAIRKEEEIILSWTASGEDFDQGQAASYEIRISKNLQKITDDFKNAILVNSSKMIPQPAGSRETFVFTPALLTKEQQQQLDGEMGEADKIYLAIRALDETSLQGQVSNIVQAALFIPGIAPSVPAREFLILKGVLTAVGLIMTLCLMIFVAHCTFSRKKKSRKKDNRTKLL
;
A
#
# COMPACT_ATOMS: atom_id res chain seq x y z
N MET A 1 -30.66 58.91 19.92
CA MET A 1 -29.75 60.04 20.07
C MET A 1 -28.78 59.71 21.17
N PRO A 2 -27.53 60.04 20.99
CA PRO A 2 -26.53 59.76 19.93
C PRO A 2 -25.34 59.00 20.56
N GLU A 3 -24.34 58.61 19.98
CA GLU A 3 -23.25 59.35 19.33
C GLU A 3 -22.40 58.43 18.44
N ARG A 4 -21.97 58.96 17.35
CA ARG A 4 -21.00 58.42 16.41
C ARG A 4 -19.57 58.62 16.97
N ASN A 5 -18.71 57.63 16.90
CA ASN A 5 -17.26 57.85 16.86
C ASN A 5 -16.70 57.19 15.62
N HIS A 6 -16.20 58.06 14.74
CA HIS A 6 -15.43 57.74 13.55
C HIS A 6 -14.04 57.30 13.97
N LEU A 7 -13.60 56.12 13.55
CA LEU A 7 -12.19 55.77 13.45
C LEU A 7 -11.79 55.79 11.98
N LEU A 8 -10.97 56.78 11.63
CA LEU A 8 -10.25 56.86 10.37
C LEU A 8 -9.21 55.76 10.33
N VAL A 9 -9.38 54.75 9.45
CA VAL A 9 -8.35 53.81 9.07
C VAL A 9 -7.68 54.37 7.81
N VAL A 10 -6.43 54.73 7.97
CA VAL A 10 -5.55 55.16 6.88
C VAL A 10 -5.20 53.91 6.06
N CYS A 11 -5.73 53.75 4.86
CA CYS A 11 -5.34 52.73 3.91
C CYS A 11 -3.99 53.10 3.28
N SER A 12 -2.96 52.28 3.51
CA SER A 12 -1.72 52.28 2.72
C SER A 12 -1.93 51.44 1.44
N PRO A 13 -1.54 51.96 0.26
CA PRO A 13 -1.76 51.23 -0.97
C PRO A 13 -0.52 50.41 -1.32
N LYS A 14 -0.47 49.17 -0.90
CA LYS A 14 0.40 48.12 -1.45
C LYS A 14 -0.02 46.74 -0.91
N SER A 15 -0.94 46.12 -1.59
CA SER A 15 -1.09 44.67 -1.80
C SER A 15 -2.49 44.40 -2.36
N LEU A 16 -2.64 44.64 -3.65
CA LEU A 16 -3.72 44.07 -4.44
C LEU A 16 -3.26 42.64 -4.72
N VAL A 17 -3.52 41.75 -3.80
CA VAL A 17 -3.52 40.31 -4.08
C VAL A 17 -4.70 40.09 -5.01
N LEU A 18 -4.41 39.98 -6.31
CA LEU A 18 -5.34 39.47 -7.30
C LEU A 18 -5.63 38.01 -6.92
N LEU A 19 -6.64 37.79 -6.11
CA LEU A 19 -7.29 36.49 -6.02
C LEU A 19 -7.89 36.23 -7.40
N VAL A 20 -7.12 35.63 -8.29
CA VAL A 20 -7.65 34.94 -9.45
C VAL A 20 -8.47 33.78 -8.86
N VAL A 21 -9.75 34.01 -8.64
CA VAL A 21 -10.73 32.97 -8.49
C VAL A 21 -10.73 32.27 -9.84
N LEU A 22 -9.85 31.26 -9.97
CA LEU A 22 -9.99 30.28 -11.03
C LEU A 22 -11.43 29.77 -10.90
N SER A 23 -12.22 29.95 -11.94
CA SER A 23 -13.57 29.47 -11.98
C SER A 23 -13.54 27.98 -11.61
N PRO A 24 -14.56 27.45 -10.86
CA PRO A 24 -14.60 26.03 -10.53
C PRO A 24 -14.48 25.10 -11.74
N GLU A 25 -14.79 25.61 -12.93
CA GLU A 25 -14.66 24.90 -14.21
C GLU A 25 -13.20 24.66 -14.66
N LEU A 26 -12.20 25.44 -14.22
CA LEU A 26 -10.80 25.19 -14.53
C LEU A 26 -10.14 24.18 -13.58
N LEU A 27 -10.68 24.00 -12.37
CA LEU A 27 -10.27 22.93 -11.42
C LEU A 27 -10.82 21.54 -11.82
N LEU A 28 -11.73 21.49 -12.79
CA LEU A 28 -12.46 20.28 -13.22
C LEU A 28 -11.76 19.51 -14.35
N LEU A 29 -10.60 19.92 -14.85
CA LEU A 29 -9.86 19.23 -15.90
C LEU A 29 -8.84 18.21 -15.38
N GLY A 30 -8.88 17.90 -14.10
CA GLY A 30 -8.05 16.85 -13.48
C GLY A 30 -8.47 15.44 -13.91
N THR A 31 -7.49 14.58 -14.02
CA THR A 31 -7.54 13.19 -14.48
C THR A 31 -8.27 12.23 -13.55
N SER A 32 -8.97 12.69 -12.52
CA SER A 32 -9.57 11.87 -11.48
C SER A 32 -11.07 11.66 -11.69
N LEU A 33 -11.55 10.52 -11.22
CA LEU A 33 -12.94 10.18 -11.06
C LEU A 33 -13.67 11.28 -10.27
N GLN A 34 -14.73 11.86 -10.85
CA GLN A 34 -15.49 12.97 -10.27
C GLN A 34 -16.99 12.73 -10.33
N LEU A 35 -17.69 13.24 -9.34
CA LEU A 35 -19.15 13.30 -9.36
C LEU A 35 -19.61 14.66 -9.91
N GLN A 36 -20.27 14.64 -11.07
CA GLN A 36 -20.85 15.82 -11.72
C GLN A 36 -22.34 15.55 -11.99
N ASP A 37 -23.23 16.42 -11.54
CA ASP A 37 -24.67 16.31 -11.77
C ASP A 37 -25.23 14.89 -11.51
N ASN A 38 -24.87 14.28 -10.39
CA ASN A 38 -25.23 12.91 -10.00
C ASN A 38 -24.55 11.79 -10.82
N ALA A 39 -23.73 12.09 -11.82
CA ALA A 39 -23.00 11.12 -12.61
C ALA A 39 -21.53 10.99 -12.16
N TYR A 40 -21.04 9.78 -12.00
CA TYR A 40 -19.62 9.53 -11.88
C TYR A 40 -18.97 9.57 -13.27
N GLU A 41 -18.16 10.59 -13.49
CA GLU A 41 -17.41 10.81 -14.72
C GLU A 41 -15.95 10.43 -14.58
N GLY A 42 -15.35 9.92 -15.66
CA GLY A 42 -13.93 9.62 -15.70
C GLY A 42 -13.53 8.27 -15.10
N LEU A 43 -14.48 7.36 -14.84
CA LEU A 43 -14.19 5.99 -14.41
C LEU A 43 -13.26 5.30 -15.41
N LEU A 44 -12.09 4.84 -14.97
CA LEU A 44 -11.11 4.18 -15.82
C LEU A 44 -11.02 2.69 -15.51
N VAL A 45 -11.29 1.87 -16.52
CA VAL A 45 -11.08 0.42 -16.53
C VAL A 45 -9.82 0.13 -17.35
N ALA A 46 -8.86 -0.61 -16.84
CA ALA A 46 -7.69 -1.02 -17.59
C ALA A 46 -7.60 -2.55 -17.69
N ILE A 47 -7.41 -3.03 -18.90
CA ILE A 47 -7.13 -4.45 -19.18
C ILE A 47 -5.61 -4.63 -19.18
N HIS A 48 -5.13 -5.60 -18.41
CA HIS A 48 -3.69 -5.85 -18.27
C HIS A 48 -3.11 -6.38 -19.59
N PRO A 49 -1.89 -5.96 -20.03
CA PRO A 49 -1.28 -6.35 -21.30
C PRO A 49 -1.14 -7.86 -21.54
N ARG A 50 -1.14 -8.66 -20.48
CA ARG A 50 -1.04 -10.12 -20.56
C ARG A 50 -2.37 -10.86 -20.67
N VAL A 51 -3.49 -10.14 -20.59
CA VAL A 51 -4.82 -10.71 -20.84
C VAL A 51 -4.94 -10.97 -22.34
N THR A 52 -5.24 -12.21 -22.68
CA THR A 52 -5.42 -12.60 -24.08
C THR A 52 -6.64 -11.87 -24.66
N GLU A 53 -6.53 -11.42 -25.91
CA GLU A 53 -7.65 -10.79 -26.63
C GLU A 53 -8.84 -11.75 -26.69
N ASP A 54 -9.99 -11.28 -26.19
CA ASP A 54 -11.25 -11.99 -26.21
C ASP A 54 -12.38 -11.03 -26.65
N GLN A 55 -13.13 -11.43 -27.66
CA GLN A 55 -14.19 -10.58 -28.27
C GLN A 55 -15.36 -10.31 -27.32
N ASP A 56 -15.62 -11.19 -26.36
CA ASP A 56 -16.71 -11.05 -25.40
C ASP A 56 -16.34 -10.22 -24.18
N LEU A 57 -15.05 -9.99 -23.91
CA LEU A 57 -14.59 -9.34 -22.68
C LEU A 57 -15.07 -7.89 -22.59
N ILE A 58 -14.95 -7.08 -23.64
CA ILE A 58 -15.42 -5.70 -23.66
C ILE A 58 -16.95 -5.63 -23.50
N PRO A 59 -17.78 -6.41 -24.25
CA PRO A 59 -19.21 -6.51 -24.01
C PRO A 59 -19.58 -6.90 -22.57
N LYS A 60 -18.85 -7.83 -21.94
CA LYS A 60 -19.12 -8.22 -20.54
C LYS A 60 -18.78 -7.09 -19.56
N ILE A 61 -17.68 -6.34 -19.76
CA ILE A 61 -17.33 -5.16 -18.97
C ILE A 61 -18.40 -4.08 -19.09
N THR A 62 -18.79 -3.71 -20.32
CA THR A 62 -19.82 -2.68 -20.55
C THR A 62 -21.18 -3.09 -20.01
N GLY A 63 -21.56 -4.36 -20.15
CA GLY A 63 -22.78 -4.93 -19.58
C GLY A 63 -22.80 -4.88 -18.05
N MET A 64 -21.68 -5.26 -17.41
CA MET A 64 -21.51 -5.18 -15.96
C MET A 64 -21.71 -3.75 -15.45
N ILE A 65 -21.08 -2.77 -16.07
CA ILE A 65 -21.17 -1.37 -15.63
C ILE A 65 -22.54 -0.78 -15.88
N THR A 66 -23.20 -1.18 -16.97
CA THR A 66 -24.58 -0.74 -17.27
C THR A 66 -25.57 -1.26 -16.23
N GLU A 67 -25.47 -2.54 -15.87
CA GLU A 67 -26.25 -3.13 -14.78
C GLU A 67 -25.96 -2.44 -13.45
N ALA A 68 -24.68 -2.25 -13.15
CA ALA A 68 -24.20 -1.59 -11.93
C ALA A 68 -24.74 -0.16 -11.80
N SER A 69 -24.82 0.60 -12.88
CA SER A 69 -25.32 1.98 -12.87
C SER A 69 -26.77 2.03 -12.39
N SER A 70 -27.62 1.15 -12.90
CA SER A 70 -29.01 1.05 -12.48
C SER A 70 -29.15 0.58 -11.03
N TYR A 71 -28.33 -0.39 -10.62
CA TYR A 71 -28.34 -0.91 -9.27
C TYR A 71 -27.83 0.13 -8.25
N LEU A 72 -26.73 0.83 -8.57
CA LEU A 72 -26.16 1.91 -7.77
C LEU A 72 -27.17 3.05 -7.56
N PHE A 73 -27.86 3.44 -8.62
CA PHE A 73 -28.88 4.49 -8.57
C PHE A 73 -29.99 4.15 -7.58
N ASN A 74 -30.47 2.91 -7.60
CA ASN A 74 -31.45 2.43 -6.63
C ASN A 74 -30.89 2.35 -5.22
N ALA A 75 -29.69 1.78 -5.05
CA ALA A 75 -29.02 1.59 -3.76
C ALA A 75 -28.69 2.91 -3.06
N THR A 76 -28.41 3.96 -3.82
CA THR A 76 -28.16 5.32 -3.30
C THR A 76 -29.42 6.18 -3.24
N LYS A 77 -30.59 5.57 -3.31
CA LYS A 77 -31.89 6.29 -3.26
C LYS A 77 -31.92 7.42 -4.28
N ARG A 78 -31.54 7.08 -5.53
CA ARG A 78 -31.59 7.93 -6.73
C ARG A 78 -30.63 9.13 -6.70
N ARG A 79 -29.44 8.97 -6.06
CA ARG A 79 -28.49 10.07 -5.93
C ARG A 79 -27.37 10.02 -6.95
N VAL A 80 -26.87 8.81 -7.28
CA VAL A 80 -25.68 8.69 -8.13
C VAL A 80 -25.79 7.51 -9.10
N TYR A 81 -25.16 7.64 -10.27
CA TYR A 81 -25.05 6.64 -11.32
C TYR A 81 -23.72 6.78 -12.07
N PHE A 82 -23.35 5.80 -12.91
CA PHE A 82 -22.15 5.90 -13.75
C PHE A 82 -22.48 6.62 -15.06
N GLY A 83 -21.70 7.67 -15.37
CA GLY A 83 -21.85 8.48 -16.58
C GLY A 83 -20.91 8.00 -17.69
N HIS A 84 -19.74 8.67 -17.85
CA HIS A 84 -18.77 8.32 -18.87
C HIS A 84 -17.66 7.42 -18.32
N VAL A 85 -17.42 6.29 -18.99
CA VAL A 85 -16.45 5.26 -18.63
C VAL A 85 -15.42 5.10 -19.74
N LYS A 86 -14.16 5.07 -19.38
CA LYS A 86 -13.03 4.86 -20.28
C LYS A 86 -12.47 3.44 -20.08
N ILE A 87 -12.29 2.71 -21.17
CA ILE A 87 -11.71 1.36 -21.14
C ILE A 87 -10.39 1.40 -21.87
N LEU A 88 -9.28 1.20 -21.14
CA LEU A 88 -7.93 1.15 -21.66
C LEU A 88 -7.61 -0.27 -22.11
N ILE A 89 -7.41 -0.40 -23.42
CA ILE A 89 -7.14 -1.66 -24.11
C ILE A 89 -5.63 -1.83 -24.24
N PRO A 90 -5.10 -3.05 -24.03
CA PRO A 90 -3.68 -3.33 -24.14
C PRO A 90 -3.14 -3.05 -25.55
N ASP A 91 -1.90 -2.62 -25.65
CA ASP A 91 -1.14 -2.50 -26.90
C ASP A 91 -0.87 -3.85 -27.57
N THR A 92 -0.96 -4.94 -26.80
CA THR A 92 -0.80 -6.34 -27.28
C THR A 92 -2.01 -6.85 -28.09
N TRP A 93 -3.19 -6.19 -27.98
CA TRP A 93 -4.39 -6.53 -28.73
C TRP A 93 -4.33 -5.91 -30.12
N LYS A 94 -5.08 -6.51 -31.09
CA LYS A 94 -5.14 -5.98 -32.46
C LYS A 94 -5.61 -4.52 -32.42
N THR A 95 -4.93 -3.70 -33.21
CA THR A 95 -5.27 -2.30 -33.35
C THR A 95 -6.57 -2.16 -34.12
N HIS A 96 -7.59 -1.57 -33.50
CA HIS A 96 -8.77 -1.02 -34.11
C HIS A 96 -8.66 0.50 -34.07
N ASN A 97 -9.53 1.25 -34.73
CA ASN A 97 -9.54 2.72 -34.66
C ASN A 97 -10.00 3.22 -33.29
N TYR A 98 -9.28 2.82 -32.23
CA TYR A 98 -9.50 3.31 -30.89
C TYR A 98 -8.90 4.70 -30.69
N SER A 99 -9.47 5.48 -29.76
CA SER A 99 -8.93 6.78 -29.42
C SER A 99 -7.62 6.66 -28.65
N GLN A 100 -6.73 7.64 -28.79
CA GLN A 100 -5.53 7.69 -27.95
C GLN A 100 -5.89 8.18 -26.54
N PRO A 101 -5.33 7.57 -25.49
CA PRO A 101 -5.45 8.09 -24.13
C PRO A 101 -4.72 9.44 -24.03
N LYS A 102 -5.19 10.32 -23.15
CA LYS A 102 -4.49 11.57 -22.81
C LYS A 102 -3.60 11.35 -21.61
N TRP A 103 -4.20 11.11 -20.46
CA TRP A 103 -3.50 10.87 -19.18
C TRP A 103 -3.80 9.48 -18.60
N GLU A 104 -4.73 8.77 -19.24
CA GLU A 104 -5.16 7.45 -18.82
C GLU A 104 -4.02 6.45 -18.98
N ASN A 105 -3.69 5.74 -17.93
CA ASN A 105 -2.73 4.65 -17.94
C ASN A 105 -3.12 3.55 -16.94
N TYR A 106 -2.46 2.42 -17.01
CA TYR A 106 -2.79 1.26 -16.18
C TYR A 106 -2.64 1.54 -14.67
N GLU A 107 -1.62 2.29 -14.26
CA GLU A 107 -1.35 2.57 -12.84
C GLU A 107 -2.41 3.47 -12.19
N LYS A 108 -3.17 4.22 -13.00
CA LYS A 108 -4.25 5.12 -12.55
C LYS A 108 -5.65 4.50 -12.64
N ALA A 109 -5.74 3.23 -13.07
CA ALA A 109 -7.03 2.60 -13.28
C ALA A 109 -7.79 2.38 -11.96
N ASN A 110 -9.07 2.73 -11.95
CA ASN A 110 -9.98 2.44 -10.85
C ASN A 110 -10.35 0.96 -10.83
N ILE A 111 -10.41 0.33 -12.00
CA ILE A 111 -10.73 -1.08 -12.18
C ILE A 111 -9.65 -1.73 -13.01
N ILE A 112 -9.08 -2.81 -12.52
CA ILE A 112 -8.05 -3.60 -13.16
C ILE A 112 -8.62 -4.95 -13.56
N ILE A 113 -8.52 -5.28 -14.84
CA ILE A 113 -8.85 -6.62 -15.36
C ILE A 113 -7.55 -7.37 -15.61
N ALA A 114 -7.25 -8.33 -14.78
CA ALA A 114 -5.99 -9.08 -14.86
C ALA A 114 -6.12 -10.49 -14.28
N ASP A 115 -5.32 -11.43 -14.80
CA ASP A 115 -5.21 -12.75 -14.21
C ASP A 115 -4.31 -12.74 -12.97
N TRP A 116 -4.63 -13.62 -12.02
CA TRP A 116 -3.69 -13.96 -10.96
C TRP A 116 -2.50 -14.74 -11.56
N TYR A 117 -1.34 -14.50 -11.06
CA TYR A 117 -0.12 -15.25 -11.40
C TYR A 117 -0.31 -16.77 -11.23
N ARG A 118 -1.10 -17.20 -10.23
CA ARG A 118 -1.50 -18.59 -10.00
C ARG A 118 -2.99 -18.74 -10.29
N LYS A 119 -3.32 -19.55 -11.28
CA LYS A 119 -4.65 -19.67 -11.93
C LYS A 119 -5.79 -20.27 -11.08
N HIS A 120 -5.98 -19.90 -9.83
CA HIS A 120 -7.03 -20.57 -9.03
C HIS A 120 -7.95 -19.66 -8.23
N ARG A 121 -7.89 -18.35 -8.45
CA ARG A 121 -8.74 -17.40 -7.76
C ARG A 121 -9.44 -16.49 -8.74
N ASP A 122 -10.76 -16.44 -8.62
CA ASP A 122 -11.62 -15.52 -9.40
C ASP A 122 -12.41 -14.61 -8.47
N ASP A 123 -12.03 -14.53 -7.20
CA ASP A 123 -12.70 -13.67 -6.23
C ASP A 123 -12.47 -12.21 -6.59
N PRO A 124 -13.55 -11.42 -6.86
CA PRO A 124 -13.43 -9.98 -6.98
C PRO A 124 -13.00 -9.37 -5.66
N TYR A 125 -12.17 -8.32 -5.70
CA TYR A 125 -11.79 -7.61 -4.48
C TYR A 125 -11.41 -6.16 -4.75
N THR A 126 -11.46 -5.35 -3.71
CA THR A 126 -10.94 -4.00 -3.69
C THR A 126 -9.71 -3.92 -2.81
N LEU A 127 -8.62 -3.33 -3.32
CA LEU A 127 -7.47 -3.03 -2.49
C LEU A 127 -7.79 -1.79 -1.65
N GLN A 128 -8.13 -2.02 -0.38
CA GLN A 128 -8.52 -1.01 0.59
C GLN A 128 -7.64 -1.18 1.84
N TYR A 129 -6.77 -0.23 2.11
CA TYR A 129 -5.84 -0.21 3.23
C TYR A 129 -5.93 1.09 4.05
N ARG A 130 -6.87 1.97 3.70
CA ARG A 130 -7.12 3.23 4.39
C ARG A 130 -8.31 3.11 5.34
N GLY A 131 -8.46 4.11 6.20
CA GLY A 131 -9.48 4.15 7.23
C GLY A 131 -10.92 4.21 6.72
N CYS A 132 -11.85 4.15 7.68
CA CYS A 132 -13.28 4.26 7.38
C CYS A 132 -13.63 5.59 6.73
N GLY A 133 -14.31 5.55 5.59
CA GLY A 133 -14.67 6.73 4.82
C GLY A 133 -13.59 7.22 3.86
N GLU A 134 -12.46 6.52 3.77
CA GLU A 134 -11.36 6.86 2.87
C GLU A 134 -11.35 5.94 1.65
N GLU A 135 -11.04 6.52 0.47
CA GLU A 135 -11.07 5.78 -0.79
C GLU A 135 -10.05 4.63 -0.83
N GLY A 136 -10.47 3.49 -1.40
CA GLY A 136 -9.58 2.38 -1.78
C GLY A 136 -8.70 2.74 -2.97
N GLN A 137 -7.85 1.81 -3.39
CA GLN A 137 -6.91 2.05 -4.48
C GLN A 137 -7.43 1.61 -5.84
N TYR A 138 -7.90 0.36 -5.95
CA TYR A 138 -8.49 -0.18 -7.18
C TYR A 138 -9.37 -1.39 -6.90
N ILE A 139 -10.28 -1.70 -7.84
CA ILE A 139 -11.04 -2.94 -7.88
C ILE A 139 -10.36 -3.90 -8.85
N HIS A 140 -10.22 -5.16 -8.47
CA HIS A 140 -9.64 -6.21 -9.30
C HIS A 140 -10.69 -7.25 -9.72
N PHE A 141 -10.78 -7.50 -11.03
CA PHE A 141 -11.55 -8.60 -11.61
C PHE A 141 -10.66 -9.47 -12.47
N THR A 142 -10.90 -10.78 -12.48
CA THR A 142 -10.26 -11.66 -13.46
C THR A 142 -11.06 -11.73 -14.75
N PRO A 143 -10.43 -11.98 -15.92
CA PRO A 143 -11.15 -12.28 -17.14
C PRO A 143 -12.12 -13.45 -16.97
N ASN A 144 -11.75 -14.50 -16.23
CA ASN A 144 -12.62 -15.65 -15.97
C ASN A 144 -13.86 -15.26 -15.18
N PHE A 145 -13.76 -14.34 -14.19
CA PHE A 145 -14.93 -13.83 -13.47
C PHE A 145 -15.92 -13.16 -14.41
N LEU A 146 -15.43 -12.41 -15.40
CA LEU A 146 -16.26 -11.68 -16.35
C LEU A 146 -16.87 -12.61 -17.43
N LEU A 147 -16.15 -13.64 -17.87
CA LEU A 147 -16.56 -14.51 -18.98
C LEU A 147 -17.37 -15.74 -18.51
N ASN A 148 -17.14 -16.25 -17.31
CA ASN A 148 -17.74 -17.48 -16.79
C ASN A 148 -19.07 -17.20 -16.05
N ASP A 149 -20.18 -17.46 -16.70
CA ASP A 149 -21.52 -17.20 -16.12
C ASP A 149 -21.85 -18.09 -14.91
N ASN A 150 -21.15 -19.20 -14.69
CA ASN A 150 -21.35 -20.06 -13.50
C ASN A 150 -20.97 -19.32 -12.21
N LEU A 151 -20.07 -18.33 -12.25
CA LEU A 151 -19.66 -17.55 -11.09
C LEU A 151 -20.76 -16.60 -10.60
N THR A 152 -21.74 -16.28 -11.44
CA THR A 152 -22.89 -15.47 -11.03
C THR A 152 -23.78 -16.18 -10.01
N ALA A 153 -23.82 -17.48 -10.00
CA ALA A 153 -24.53 -18.26 -8.95
C ALA A 153 -23.84 -18.15 -7.58
N ILE A 154 -22.53 -17.89 -7.58
CA ILE A 154 -21.71 -17.86 -6.37
C ILE A 154 -21.65 -16.45 -5.78
N TYR A 155 -21.36 -15.43 -6.60
CA TYR A 155 -21.13 -14.05 -6.15
C TYR A 155 -22.33 -13.12 -6.38
N GLY A 156 -23.29 -13.54 -7.18
CA GLY A 156 -24.39 -12.69 -7.71
C GLY A 156 -24.09 -12.17 -9.10
N SER A 157 -24.99 -11.36 -9.65
CA SER A 157 -24.78 -10.72 -10.96
C SER A 157 -23.58 -9.77 -10.90
N ARG A 158 -22.88 -9.61 -12.02
CA ARG A 158 -21.64 -8.82 -12.10
C ARG A 158 -21.83 -7.36 -11.71
N GLY A 159 -22.96 -6.76 -12.10
CA GLY A 159 -23.27 -5.38 -11.75
C GLY A 159 -23.47 -5.17 -10.25
N ARG A 160 -24.08 -6.16 -9.55
CA ARG A 160 -24.24 -6.11 -8.09
C ARG A 160 -22.93 -6.28 -7.36
N VAL A 161 -22.08 -7.21 -7.83
CA VAL A 161 -20.72 -7.38 -7.30
C VAL A 161 -19.89 -6.12 -7.51
N PHE A 162 -20.02 -5.49 -8.67
CA PHE A 162 -19.30 -4.23 -8.93
C PHE A 162 -19.73 -3.11 -7.97
N VAL A 163 -21.02 -2.96 -7.65
CA VAL A 163 -21.47 -1.94 -6.68
C VAL A 163 -20.99 -2.25 -5.26
N HIS A 164 -20.90 -3.52 -4.87
CA HIS A 164 -20.30 -3.94 -3.60
C HIS A 164 -18.82 -3.49 -3.54
N GLU A 165 -18.03 -3.83 -4.55
CA GLU A 165 -16.61 -3.43 -4.63
C GLU A 165 -16.44 -1.91 -4.77
N TRP A 166 -17.37 -1.24 -5.48
CA TRP A 166 -17.39 0.20 -5.61
C TRP A 166 -17.56 0.91 -4.26
N ALA A 167 -18.36 0.35 -3.37
CA ALA A 167 -18.57 0.92 -2.05
C ALA A 167 -17.29 0.91 -1.22
N HIS A 168 -16.47 -0.14 -1.34
CA HIS A 168 -15.13 -0.18 -0.77
C HIS A 168 -14.22 0.87 -1.41
N LEU A 169 -14.19 0.91 -2.76
CA LEU A 169 -13.29 1.81 -3.49
C LEU A 169 -13.61 3.27 -3.23
N ARG A 170 -14.88 3.66 -3.35
CA ARG A 170 -15.25 5.08 -3.39
C ARG A 170 -15.58 5.67 -2.03
N TRP A 171 -16.15 4.88 -1.15
CA TRP A 171 -16.65 5.38 0.14
C TRP A 171 -15.96 4.78 1.35
N GLY A 172 -15.00 3.90 1.16
CA GLY A 172 -14.19 3.33 2.24
C GLY A 172 -15.01 2.61 3.30
N VAL A 173 -16.15 2.01 2.93
CA VAL A 173 -16.93 1.14 3.82
C VAL A 173 -16.37 -0.28 3.78
N PHE A 174 -16.66 -1.09 4.79
CA PHE A 174 -16.15 -2.44 4.93
C PHE A 174 -17.24 -3.50 4.86
N ASP A 175 -16.82 -4.76 4.71
CA ASP A 175 -17.71 -5.90 4.71
C ASP A 175 -18.49 -6.03 6.01
N GLU A 176 -19.77 -6.35 5.90
CA GLU A 176 -20.67 -6.59 7.02
C GLU A 176 -20.80 -8.07 7.38
N TYR A 177 -19.83 -8.91 6.95
CA TYR A 177 -19.62 -10.29 7.34
C TYR A 177 -18.20 -10.49 7.87
N ASN A 178 -17.92 -11.68 8.39
CA ASN A 178 -16.57 -12.04 8.84
C ASN A 178 -16.33 -13.54 8.57
N ASN A 179 -15.36 -13.84 7.71
CA ASN A 179 -15.00 -15.21 7.35
C ASN A 179 -14.31 -15.97 8.50
N GLU A 180 -13.61 -15.25 9.38
CA GLU A 180 -12.92 -15.84 10.53
C GLU A 180 -13.87 -16.06 11.71
N LYS A 181 -14.88 -15.17 11.85
CA LYS A 181 -15.91 -15.21 12.90
C LYS A 181 -17.31 -15.15 12.27
N PRO A 182 -17.70 -16.19 11.49
CA PRO A 182 -18.98 -16.20 10.77
C PRO A 182 -20.19 -16.22 11.71
N PHE A 183 -19.97 -16.54 12.97
CA PHE A 183 -20.97 -16.58 14.02
C PHE A 183 -20.42 -15.93 15.28
N TYR A 184 -21.31 -15.43 16.13
CA TYR A 184 -20.96 -14.85 17.43
C TYR A 184 -22.02 -15.14 18.48
N MET A 185 -21.65 -15.04 19.76
CA MET A 185 -22.57 -15.15 20.88
C MET A 185 -23.25 -13.80 21.13
N ALA A 186 -24.55 -13.75 20.99
CA ALA A 186 -25.36 -12.63 21.39
C ALA A 186 -25.84 -12.78 22.85
N GLY A 187 -26.57 -11.82 23.38
CA GLY A 187 -27.22 -11.94 24.69
C GLY A 187 -28.04 -13.21 24.85
N HIS A 188 -28.23 -13.67 26.09
CA HIS A 188 -28.95 -14.92 26.46
C HIS A 188 -28.34 -16.19 25.82
N ASN A 189 -27.03 -16.24 25.63
CA ASN A 189 -26.32 -17.38 25.05
C ASN A 189 -26.84 -17.83 23.66
N GLN A 190 -27.39 -16.91 22.90
CA GLN A 190 -27.83 -17.18 21.52
C GLN A 190 -26.69 -17.02 20.55
N VAL A 191 -26.50 -18.00 19.67
CA VAL A 191 -25.57 -17.89 18.55
C VAL A 191 -26.27 -17.15 17.42
N LYS A 192 -25.64 -16.04 16.94
CA LYS A 192 -26.10 -15.30 15.78
C LYS A 192 -25.06 -15.37 14.67
N VAL A 193 -25.54 -15.21 13.44
CA VAL A 193 -24.69 -15.10 12.25
C VAL A 193 -24.10 -13.70 12.19
N THR A 194 -22.81 -13.59 11.89
CA THR A 194 -22.14 -12.32 11.67
C THR A 194 -22.58 -11.72 10.35
N ARG A 195 -23.53 -10.79 10.41
CA ARG A 195 -24.15 -10.14 9.26
C ARG A 195 -24.84 -8.82 9.63
N CYS A 196 -25.07 -7.97 8.68
CA CYS A 196 -26.09 -6.97 8.59
C CYS A 196 -26.98 -7.31 7.38
N SER A 197 -28.30 -7.31 7.37
CA SER A 197 -29.27 -7.08 8.41
C SER A 197 -29.64 -8.41 9.09
N SER A 198 -30.16 -8.33 10.33
CA SER A 198 -30.69 -9.53 11.02
C SER A 198 -31.91 -10.15 10.32
N ASP A 199 -32.60 -9.38 9.45
CA ASP A 199 -33.82 -9.79 8.73
C ASP A 199 -33.55 -10.81 7.62
N LEU A 200 -32.28 -11.00 7.20
CA LEU A 200 -31.92 -12.02 6.24
C LEU A 200 -32.22 -13.41 6.78
N THR A 201 -33.10 -14.16 6.12
CA THR A 201 -33.56 -15.47 6.54
C THR A 201 -32.76 -16.61 5.94
N GLY A 202 -32.69 -17.73 6.67
CA GLY A 202 -31.97 -18.94 6.24
C GLY A 202 -32.00 -20.02 7.31
N ILE A 203 -31.25 -21.08 7.09
CA ILE A 203 -31.14 -22.22 8.01
C ILE A 203 -29.66 -22.58 8.25
N PHE A 204 -29.41 -23.18 9.40
CA PHE A 204 -28.13 -23.81 9.71
C PHE A 204 -28.04 -25.20 9.04
N VAL A 205 -26.88 -25.47 8.45
CA VAL A 205 -26.56 -26.73 7.77
C VAL A 205 -25.25 -27.28 8.33
N CYS A 206 -25.27 -28.57 8.72
CA CYS A 206 -24.11 -29.30 9.21
C CYS A 206 -23.90 -30.54 8.34
N GLU A 207 -22.72 -30.73 7.78
CA GLU A 207 -22.42 -31.95 7.01
C GLU A 207 -23.49 -32.27 5.93
N LYS A 208 -23.99 -31.25 5.23
CA LYS A 208 -25.05 -31.33 4.20
C LYS A 208 -26.49 -31.54 4.70
N ASN A 209 -26.73 -31.71 5.98
CA ASN A 209 -28.05 -31.84 6.57
C ASN A 209 -28.45 -30.57 7.32
N THR A 210 -29.76 -30.33 7.41
CA THR A 210 -30.30 -29.28 8.29
C THR A 210 -30.00 -29.63 9.75
N CYS A 211 -29.57 -28.65 10.51
CA CYS A 211 -29.29 -28.76 11.92
C CYS A 211 -29.88 -27.60 12.70
N THR A 212 -30.01 -27.76 14.01
CA THR A 212 -30.37 -26.64 14.87
C THR A 212 -29.12 -25.81 15.16
N GLN A 213 -29.33 -24.59 15.54
CA GLN A 213 -28.28 -23.67 15.94
C GLN A 213 -27.37 -24.26 17.04
N GLU A 214 -27.95 -25.00 17.96
CA GLU A 214 -27.26 -25.67 19.06
C GLU A 214 -26.33 -26.78 18.58
N ASN A 215 -26.67 -27.47 17.50
CA ASN A 215 -25.84 -28.54 16.93
C ASN A 215 -24.54 -28.03 16.26
N CYS A 216 -24.46 -26.72 16.00
CA CYS A 216 -23.24 -26.07 15.50
C CYS A 216 -22.26 -25.76 16.62
N ILE A 217 -22.65 -25.96 17.88
CA ILE A 217 -21.80 -25.72 19.05
C ILE A 217 -21.65 -27.02 19.84
N ILE A 218 -20.42 -27.44 20.07
CA ILE A 218 -20.07 -28.57 20.93
C ILE A 218 -19.07 -28.04 21.96
N HIS A 219 -19.43 -28.11 23.25
CA HIS A 219 -18.58 -27.63 24.36
C HIS A 219 -18.06 -26.18 24.16
N ASN A 220 -18.93 -25.26 23.76
CA ASN A 220 -18.61 -23.87 23.39
C ASN A 220 -17.61 -23.71 22.23
N LEU A 221 -17.44 -24.76 21.41
CA LEU A 221 -16.65 -24.76 20.20
C LEU A 221 -17.57 -24.80 18.97
N PHE A 222 -17.22 -24.03 17.92
CA PHE A 222 -17.87 -24.18 16.62
C PHE A 222 -17.51 -25.52 16.00
N LYS A 223 -18.55 -26.26 15.58
CA LYS A 223 -18.37 -27.51 14.82
C LYS A 223 -17.93 -27.13 13.41
N GLU A 224 -16.77 -27.64 12.98
CA GLU A 224 -16.30 -27.53 11.61
C GLU A 224 -17.35 -28.06 10.63
N GLY A 225 -17.61 -27.33 9.54
CA GLY A 225 -18.60 -27.69 8.55
C GLY A 225 -20.01 -27.14 8.80
N CYS A 226 -20.24 -26.41 9.90
CA CYS A 226 -21.47 -25.64 10.07
C CYS A 226 -21.45 -24.38 9.22
N MET A 227 -22.54 -24.12 8.51
CA MET A 227 -22.74 -22.91 7.70
C MET A 227 -24.18 -22.45 7.76
N PHE A 228 -24.40 -21.19 7.46
CA PHE A 228 -25.74 -20.61 7.35
C PHE A 228 -26.08 -20.43 5.87
N ILE A 229 -27.16 -21.08 5.43
CA ILE A 229 -27.60 -21.04 4.04
C ILE A 229 -28.84 -20.17 3.95
N HIS A 230 -28.81 -19.16 3.08
CA HIS A 230 -29.85 -18.16 2.92
C HIS A 230 -31.04 -18.66 2.07
N ASN A 231 -32.23 -18.22 2.41
CA ASN A 231 -33.37 -18.34 1.51
C ASN A 231 -33.15 -17.47 0.26
N ASN A 232 -33.27 -18.06 -0.91
CA ASN A 232 -33.13 -17.32 -2.17
C ASN A 232 -34.27 -16.30 -2.38
N THR A 233 -35.46 -16.61 -1.89
CA THR A 233 -36.63 -15.73 -1.96
C THR A 233 -36.95 -15.22 -0.56
N GLN A 234 -36.79 -13.91 -0.34
CA GLN A 234 -37.03 -13.27 0.94
C GLN A 234 -37.32 -11.78 0.76
N ASN A 235 -37.77 -11.10 1.83
CA ASN A 235 -38.18 -9.71 1.80
C ASN A 235 -37.09 -8.73 2.31
N ALA A 236 -36.00 -9.24 2.85
CA ALA A 236 -34.90 -8.40 3.33
C ALA A 236 -34.28 -7.59 2.18
N THR A 237 -34.17 -6.28 2.34
CA THR A 237 -33.64 -5.36 1.30
C THR A 237 -32.18 -4.97 1.53
N ALA A 238 -31.64 -5.18 2.73
CA ALA A 238 -30.26 -4.92 3.09
C ALA A 238 -29.57 -6.23 3.52
N SER A 239 -28.28 -6.43 3.34
CA SER A 239 -27.23 -5.49 3.06
C SER A 239 -26.47 -5.83 1.76
N ILE A 240 -26.10 -4.79 1.01
CA ILE A 240 -25.22 -4.92 -0.16
C ILE A 240 -23.83 -5.37 0.25
N MET A 241 -23.30 -4.92 1.40
CA MET A 241 -21.96 -5.28 1.89
C MET A 241 -21.89 -6.66 2.55
N TYR A 242 -22.95 -7.47 2.39
CA TYR A 242 -23.00 -8.87 2.84
C TYR A 242 -23.52 -9.81 1.75
N MET A 243 -24.76 -9.62 1.28
CA MET A 243 -25.47 -10.56 0.40
C MET A 243 -26.01 -9.89 -0.87
N GLN A 244 -25.16 -9.16 -1.58
CA GLN A 244 -25.48 -8.53 -2.87
C GLN A 244 -26.02 -9.52 -3.91
N SER A 245 -25.77 -10.81 -3.72
CA SER A 245 -26.20 -11.90 -4.61
C SER A 245 -27.71 -12.15 -4.59
N LEU A 246 -28.39 -11.81 -3.49
CA LEU A 246 -29.85 -11.96 -3.37
C LEU A 246 -30.60 -10.87 -4.15
N SER A 247 -31.59 -11.25 -4.94
CA SER A 247 -32.36 -10.31 -5.77
C SER A 247 -33.12 -9.26 -4.94
N SER A 248 -33.54 -9.60 -3.72
CA SER A 248 -34.23 -8.69 -2.81
C SER A 248 -33.32 -7.62 -2.21
N VAL A 249 -32.01 -7.87 -2.11
CA VAL A 249 -31.03 -6.95 -1.52
C VAL A 249 -30.74 -5.82 -2.50
N VAL A 250 -31.19 -4.62 -2.19
CA VAL A 250 -31.09 -3.42 -3.04
C VAL A 250 -30.64 -2.18 -2.28
N GLU A 251 -30.33 -2.31 -0.99
CA GLU A 251 -29.97 -1.21 -0.10
C GLU A 251 -28.72 -1.54 0.72
N PHE A 252 -27.97 -0.51 1.09
CA PHE A 252 -26.97 -0.57 2.14
C PHE A 252 -27.65 -0.63 3.52
N CYS A 253 -27.05 -1.28 4.50
CA CYS A 253 -27.52 -1.22 5.87
C CYS A 253 -27.54 0.23 6.36
N ASN A 254 -28.65 0.65 6.94
CA ASN A 254 -28.86 1.95 7.55
C ASN A 254 -29.05 1.80 9.07
N SER A 255 -29.20 2.90 9.78
CA SER A 255 -29.35 2.91 11.24
C SER A 255 -30.49 2.01 11.77
N SER A 256 -31.53 1.73 10.97
CA SER A 256 -32.65 0.87 11.38
C SER A 256 -32.43 -0.63 11.14
N THR A 257 -31.54 -1.00 10.20
CA THR A 257 -31.24 -2.39 9.84
C THR A 257 -29.88 -2.85 10.33
N HIS A 258 -29.06 -1.91 10.80
CA HIS A 258 -27.66 -2.16 11.18
C HIS A 258 -27.54 -3.03 12.42
N ASN A 259 -26.71 -4.05 12.34
CA ASN A 259 -26.38 -4.96 13.45
C ASN A 259 -25.06 -4.54 14.10
N GLN A 260 -25.13 -3.69 15.14
CA GLN A 260 -23.97 -3.16 15.84
C GLN A 260 -23.23 -4.22 16.68
N GLU A 261 -23.86 -5.38 16.96
CA GLU A 261 -23.24 -6.45 17.75
C GLU A 261 -22.35 -7.37 16.92
N ALA A 262 -22.52 -7.38 15.59
CA ALA A 262 -21.79 -8.31 14.73
C ALA A 262 -20.28 -7.97 14.71
N PRO A 263 -19.39 -8.97 14.94
CA PRO A 263 -17.94 -8.76 14.93
C PRO A 263 -17.40 -8.71 13.48
N ASN A 264 -17.86 -7.74 12.70
CA ASN A 264 -17.40 -7.49 11.33
C ASN A 264 -16.50 -6.25 11.26
N LEU A 265 -15.82 -6.09 10.12
CA LEU A 265 -14.89 -4.98 9.91
C LEU A 265 -15.58 -3.62 9.88
N GLN A 266 -16.80 -3.54 9.33
CA GLN A 266 -17.57 -2.28 9.30
C GLN A 266 -17.74 -1.72 10.71
N ASN A 267 -18.19 -2.56 11.65
CA ASN A 267 -18.37 -2.15 13.05
C ASN A 267 -17.03 -1.78 13.71
N GLN A 268 -16.00 -2.58 13.46
CA GLN A 268 -14.67 -2.40 14.06
C GLN A 268 -14.02 -1.09 13.57
N MET A 269 -14.00 -0.86 12.28
CA MET A 269 -13.29 0.26 11.67
C MET A 269 -14.09 1.56 11.69
N CYS A 270 -15.42 1.48 11.52
CA CYS A 270 -16.30 2.63 11.39
C CYS A 270 -17.03 3.01 12.69
N SER A 271 -16.53 2.59 13.86
CA SER A 271 -17.10 2.94 15.18
C SER A 271 -18.60 2.62 15.28
N LEU A 272 -18.99 1.41 14.87
CA LEU A 272 -20.38 0.90 14.88
C LEU A 272 -21.36 1.68 13.98
N ARG A 273 -20.87 2.53 13.08
CA ARG A 273 -21.71 3.25 12.11
C ARG A 273 -22.17 2.31 11.01
N SER A 274 -23.43 2.47 10.58
CA SER A 274 -23.93 1.74 9.41
C SER A 274 -23.19 2.13 8.14
N THR A 275 -23.16 1.25 7.16
CA THR A 275 -22.56 1.54 5.85
C THR A 275 -23.22 2.74 5.19
N TRP A 276 -24.55 2.86 5.29
CA TRP A 276 -25.28 4.00 4.74
C TRP A 276 -24.92 5.33 5.39
N ASP A 277 -24.72 5.36 6.72
CA ASP A 277 -24.33 6.59 7.43
C ASP A 277 -22.93 7.06 7.00
N VAL A 278 -22.00 6.15 6.79
CA VAL A 278 -20.65 6.47 6.27
C VAL A 278 -20.74 7.00 4.84
N ILE A 279 -21.51 6.33 3.98
CA ILE A 279 -21.73 6.73 2.59
C ILE A 279 -22.33 8.14 2.49
N MET A 280 -23.33 8.45 3.32
CA MET A 280 -23.99 9.76 3.33
C MET A 280 -23.09 10.89 3.84
N ASP A 281 -22.09 10.59 4.68
CA ASP A 281 -21.10 11.57 5.12
C ASP A 281 -20.00 11.85 4.09
N SER A 282 -19.89 11.03 3.05
CA SER A 282 -18.87 11.21 2.00
C SER A 282 -19.02 12.56 1.30
N VAL A 283 -17.90 13.02 0.70
CA VAL A 283 -17.89 14.27 -0.09
C VAL A 283 -18.89 14.22 -1.25
N ASP A 284 -19.16 13.05 -1.78
CA ASP A 284 -20.09 12.84 -2.89
C ASP A 284 -21.57 13.04 -2.48
N LEU A 285 -21.94 12.52 -1.31
CA LEU A 285 -23.36 12.33 -0.99
C LEU A 285 -23.90 13.29 0.08
N ARG A 286 -23.06 13.85 0.96
CA ARG A 286 -23.53 14.75 2.05
C ARG A 286 -24.28 16.00 1.56
N LYS A 287 -24.09 16.44 0.31
CA LYS A 287 -24.77 17.56 -0.31
C LYS A 287 -25.65 17.13 -1.50
N SER A 288 -25.72 15.84 -1.80
CA SER A 288 -26.44 15.33 -2.95
C SER A 288 -27.97 15.38 -2.73
N ILE A 289 -28.70 15.70 -3.79
CA ILE A 289 -30.16 15.69 -3.80
C ILE A 289 -30.62 14.52 -4.66
N PRO A 290 -31.57 13.70 -4.20
CA PRO A 290 -32.17 12.65 -5.03
C PRO A 290 -32.83 13.24 -6.27
N LEU A 291 -32.67 12.56 -7.41
CA LEU A 291 -33.39 12.92 -8.62
C LEU A 291 -34.90 12.62 -8.49
N ASP A 292 -35.71 13.29 -9.30
CA ASP A 292 -37.18 13.15 -9.28
C ASP A 292 -37.65 11.71 -9.39
N ALA A 293 -38.84 11.43 -8.81
CA ALA A 293 -39.41 10.07 -8.74
C ALA A 293 -39.59 9.40 -10.11
N ALA A 294 -39.77 10.16 -11.17
CA ALA A 294 -39.93 9.64 -12.53
C ALA A 294 -38.61 9.52 -13.32
N ALA A 295 -37.48 10.10 -12.85
CA ALA A 295 -36.24 10.06 -13.59
C ALA A 295 -35.59 8.67 -13.51
N LEU A 296 -35.14 8.16 -14.62
CA LEU A 296 -34.27 6.99 -14.74
C LEU A 296 -32.85 7.48 -15.03
N PRO A 297 -31.80 6.80 -14.52
CA PRO A 297 -30.45 7.18 -14.87
C PRO A 297 -30.21 6.91 -16.36
N PRO A 298 -29.53 7.82 -17.08
CA PRO A 298 -29.12 7.52 -18.45
C PRO A 298 -28.16 6.33 -18.46
N PRO A 299 -28.14 5.53 -19.53
CA PRO A 299 -27.16 4.45 -19.65
C PRO A 299 -25.75 5.03 -19.71
N PRO A 300 -24.75 4.39 -19.10
CA PRO A 300 -23.37 4.81 -19.19
C PRO A 300 -22.88 4.87 -20.64
N THR A 301 -22.01 5.84 -20.91
CA THR A 301 -21.31 5.94 -22.20
C THR A 301 -19.89 5.41 -22.08
N PHE A 302 -19.35 4.84 -23.17
CA PHE A 302 -18.05 4.18 -23.13
C PHE A 302 -17.12 4.73 -24.21
N SER A 303 -15.86 5.00 -23.81
CA SER A 303 -14.76 5.30 -24.73
C SER A 303 -13.72 4.20 -24.66
N LEU A 304 -13.39 3.63 -25.80
CA LEU A 304 -12.32 2.64 -25.92
C LEU A 304 -11.02 3.36 -26.27
N LEU A 305 -10.02 3.21 -25.43
CA LEU A 305 -8.72 3.84 -25.57
C LEU A 305 -7.65 2.78 -25.77
N GLN A 306 -6.68 3.04 -26.67
CA GLN A 306 -5.51 2.19 -26.83
C GLN A 306 -4.26 3.04 -26.93
N THR A 307 -3.24 2.67 -26.17
CA THR A 307 -1.95 3.34 -26.22
C THR A 307 -1.29 3.16 -27.58
N GLY A 308 -0.86 4.27 -28.19
CA GLY A 308 -0.02 4.29 -29.36
C GLY A 308 1.47 4.20 -29.01
N ASP A 309 2.31 4.66 -29.94
CA ASP A 309 3.75 4.79 -29.69
C ASP A 309 4.01 5.67 -28.46
N ARG A 310 4.82 5.16 -27.53
CA ARG A 310 5.20 5.89 -26.35
C ARG A 310 6.21 6.98 -26.68
N ILE A 311 5.94 8.23 -26.27
CA ILE A 311 6.83 9.38 -26.49
C ILE A 311 7.22 9.98 -25.13
N ILE A 312 8.51 10.13 -24.93
CA ILE A 312 9.08 10.77 -23.72
C ILE A 312 9.92 11.96 -24.17
N CYS A 313 9.76 13.10 -23.49
CA CYS A 313 10.64 14.24 -23.67
C CYS A 313 11.35 14.57 -22.35
N LEU A 314 12.68 14.52 -22.35
CA LEU A 314 13.50 15.00 -21.25
C LEU A 314 13.67 16.52 -21.38
N VAL A 315 13.23 17.29 -20.39
CA VAL A 315 13.35 18.75 -20.32
C VAL A 315 14.27 19.10 -19.15
N LEU A 316 15.53 19.38 -19.48
CA LEU A 316 16.64 19.41 -18.53
C LEU A 316 17.16 20.83 -18.35
N ASP A 317 17.19 21.32 -17.12
CA ASP A 317 17.74 22.63 -16.73
C ASP A 317 19.26 22.64 -16.90
N VAL A 318 19.77 23.72 -17.54
CA VAL A 318 21.20 24.00 -17.67
C VAL A 318 21.53 25.43 -17.21
N SER A 319 20.67 26.04 -16.40
CA SER A 319 20.86 27.40 -15.84
C SER A 319 22.02 27.47 -14.86
N GLY A 320 22.40 28.67 -14.45
CA GLY A 320 23.53 28.93 -13.57
C GLY A 320 23.51 28.14 -12.25
N LYS A 321 22.32 27.92 -11.64
CA LYS A 321 22.16 27.15 -10.41
C LYS A 321 22.52 25.67 -10.56
N MET A 322 22.57 25.15 -11.78
CA MET A 322 22.95 23.76 -12.04
C MET A 322 24.45 23.49 -11.86
N ALA A 323 25.28 24.54 -11.68
CA ALA A 323 26.69 24.42 -11.31
C ALA A 323 26.87 24.05 -9.83
N GLU A 324 25.88 24.36 -8.96
CA GLU A 324 25.96 24.10 -7.54
C GLU A 324 25.89 22.59 -7.27
N ALA A 325 26.69 22.10 -6.31
CA ALA A 325 26.72 20.69 -5.87
C ALA A 325 26.76 19.66 -7.03
N ASP A 326 27.44 20.00 -8.14
CA ASP A 326 27.53 19.16 -9.34
C ASP A 326 26.16 18.70 -9.89
N ARG A 327 25.06 19.50 -9.69
CA ARG A 327 23.69 19.14 -10.08
C ARG A 327 23.59 18.71 -11.53
N LEU A 328 24.25 19.44 -12.50
CA LEU A 328 24.21 19.06 -13.90
C LEU A 328 24.89 17.71 -14.17
N LEU A 329 26.04 17.45 -13.54
CA LEU A 329 26.74 16.17 -13.68
C LEU A 329 25.89 15.01 -13.13
N ARG A 330 25.31 15.20 -11.95
CA ARG A 330 24.41 14.21 -11.31
C ARG A 330 23.15 13.99 -12.13
N LEU A 331 22.59 15.05 -12.74
CA LEU A 331 21.45 14.96 -13.65
C LEU A 331 21.82 14.18 -14.92
N HIS A 332 23.02 14.45 -15.48
CA HIS A 332 23.51 13.69 -16.64
C HIS A 332 23.65 12.21 -16.33
N GLN A 333 24.31 11.85 -15.21
CA GLN A 333 24.45 10.44 -14.77
C GLN A 333 23.08 9.75 -14.68
N ALA A 334 22.09 10.40 -14.06
CA ALA A 334 20.76 9.83 -13.88
C ALA A 334 19.97 9.73 -15.19
N ALA A 335 20.04 10.75 -16.05
CA ALA A 335 19.40 10.73 -17.36
C ALA A 335 20.06 9.71 -18.30
N GLU A 336 21.38 9.55 -18.24
CA GLU A 336 22.10 8.49 -18.98
C GLU A 336 21.65 7.10 -18.50
N PHE A 337 21.62 6.87 -17.20
CA PHE A 337 21.11 5.60 -16.64
C PHE A 337 19.66 5.33 -17.07
N TYR A 338 18.80 6.34 -17.06
CA TYR A 338 17.42 6.24 -17.54
C TYR A 338 17.34 5.80 -18.99
N LEU A 339 18.10 6.44 -19.88
CA LEU A 339 18.14 6.12 -21.31
C LEU A 339 18.72 4.73 -21.59
N LEU A 340 19.77 4.35 -20.85
CA LEU A 340 20.46 3.07 -21.06
C LEU A 340 19.69 1.89 -20.48
N GLN A 341 19.04 2.06 -19.32
CA GLN A 341 18.49 0.94 -18.56
C GLN A 341 16.96 0.97 -18.39
N VAL A 342 16.37 2.15 -18.17
CA VAL A 342 14.96 2.23 -17.74
C VAL A 342 14.01 2.30 -18.94
N VAL A 343 14.26 3.19 -19.89
CA VAL A 343 13.37 3.37 -21.05
C VAL A 343 13.22 2.08 -21.85
N GLU A 344 11.99 1.72 -22.19
CA GLU A 344 11.67 0.52 -22.94
C GLU A 344 12.04 0.63 -24.43
N ILE A 345 12.26 -0.52 -25.08
CA ILE A 345 12.44 -0.60 -26.52
C ILE A 345 11.14 -0.13 -27.21
N HIS A 346 11.27 0.46 -28.39
CA HIS A 346 10.21 1.08 -29.18
C HIS A 346 9.69 2.43 -28.68
N THR A 347 10.16 2.92 -27.52
CA THR A 347 9.84 4.27 -27.04
C THR A 347 10.57 5.33 -27.88
N TYR A 348 9.86 6.42 -28.22
CA TYR A 348 10.47 7.61 -28.83
C TYR A 348 10.94 8.55 -27.73
N VAL A 349 12.17 9.04 -27.83
CA VAL A 349 12.73 9.96 -26.83
C VAL A 349 13.22 11.24 -27.51
N GLY A 350 12.72 12.38 -27.05
CA GLY A 350 13.22 13.71 -27.37
C GLY A 350 13.99 14.31 -26.19
N ILE A 351 14.95 15.18 -26.45
CA ILE A 351 15.75 15.84 -25.43
C ILE A 351 15.77 17.35 -25.66
N VAL A 352 15.42 18.10 -24.64
CA VAL A 352 15.44 19.56 -24.59
C VAL A 352 16.30 19.97 -23.40
N SER A 353 17.20 20.93 -23.59
CA SER A 353 17.82 21.66 -22.49
C SER A 353 17.24 23.06 -22.41
N PHE A 354 17.19 23.65 -21.22
CA PHE A 354 16.74 25.03 -21.10
C PHE A 354 17.49 25.84 -20.03
N SER A 355 17.50 27.14 -20.25
CA SER A 355 17.88 28.16 -19.28
C SER A 355 16.86 29.30 -19.41
N SER A 356 17.20 30.49 -19.86
CA SER A 356 16.22 31.53 -20.21
C SER A 356 15.36 31.15 -21.43
N LYS A 357 15.84 30.23 -22.30
CA LYS A 357 15.14 29.73 -23.47
C LYS A 357 15.33 28.21 -23.57
N GLY A 358 14.31 27.52 -24.11
CA GLY A 358 14.41 26.12 -24.49
C GLY A 358 15.27 25.93 -25.76
N LEU A 359 16.06 24.86 -25.75
CA LEU A 359 16.90 24.44 -26.86
C LEU A 359 16.71 22.98 -27.15
N VAL A 360 16.28 22.65 -28.36
CA VAL A 360 16.14 21.26 -28.81
C VAL A 360 17.53 20.62 -28.98
N ARG A 361 17.79 19.54 -28.24
CA ARG A 361 19.01 18.73 -28.36
C ARG A 361 18.79 17.57 -29.33
N THR A 362 17.63 16.93 -29.24
CA THR A 362 17.27 15.80 -30.09
C THR A 362 15.77 15.78 -30.33
N LEU A 363 15.35 15.65 -31.58
CA LEU A 363 13.97 15.35 -31.95
C LEU A 363 13.60 13.93 -31.55
N PRO A 364 12.31 13.56 -31.46
CA PRO A 364 11.90 12.24 -31.01
C PRO A 364 12.54 11.13 -31.83
N ARG A 365 13.36 10.31 -31.20
CA ARG A 365 14.07 9.19 -31.82
C ARG A 365 13.64 7.88 -31.17
N GLN A 366 13.25 6.90 -31.97
CA GLN A 366 12.85 5.59 -31.46
C GLN A 366 14.06 4.76 -31.02
N ILE A 367 13.99 4.19 -29.84
CA ILE A 367 14.95 3.23 -29.32
C ILE A 367 14.65 1.86 -29.88
N LYS A 368 15.49 1.37 -30.78
CA LYS A 368 15.37 0.03 -31.40
C LYS A 368 16.44 -0.95 -30.91
N ASN A 369 17.55 -0.42 -30.48
CA ASN A 369 18.73 -1.20 -30.09
C ASN A 369 19.66 -0.41 -29.16
N PRO A 370 20.69 -1.03 -28.56
CA PRO A 370 21.62 -0.35 -27.64
C PRO A 370 22.40 0.83 -28.28
N ARG A 371 22.57 0.86 -29.62
CA ARG A 371 23.25 1.99 -30.28
C ARG A 371 22.40 3.26 -30.24
N ASP A 372 21.07 3.13 -30.39
CA ASP A 372 20.15 4.25 -30.33
C ASP A 372 20.19 4.86 -28.93
N ARG A 373 20.27 4.02 -27.88
CA ARG A 373 20.42 4.46 -26.48
C ARG A 373 21.70 5.29 -26.27
N LYS A 374 22.85 4.79 -26.73
CA LYS A 374 24.14 5.50 -26.66
C LYS A 374 24.14 6.80 -27.42
N GLN A 375 23.49 6.85 -28.59
CA GLN A 375 23.39 8.07 -29.39
C GLN A 375 22.48 9.10 -28.71
N LEU A 376 21.40 8.70 -28.06
CA LEU A 376 20.59 9.61 -27.25
C LEU A 376 21.38 10.13 -26.03
N SER A 377 22.09 9.25 -25.32
CA SER A 377 22.92 9.63 -24.18
C SER A 377 23.99 10.68 -24.57
N SER A 378 24.62 10.54 -25.73
CA SER A 378 25.64 11.50 -26.21
C SER A 378 25.09 12.91 -26.50
N THR A 379 23.77 13.10 -26.54
CA THR A 379 23.14 14.42 -26.74
C THR A 379 22.70 15.09 -25.44
N LEU A 380 22.88 14.43 -24.30
CA LEU A 380 22.59 15.02 -22.99
C LEU A 380 23.47 16.25 -22.73
N PRO A 381 22.96 17.28 -22.04
CA PRO A 381 23.74 18.49 -21.77
C PRO A 381 24.88 18.21 -20.79
N THR A 382 26.05 18.79 -21.08
CA THR A 382 27.29 18.68 -20.26
C THR A 382 27.76 20.01 -19.71
N THR A 383 27.17 21.13 -20.15
CA THR A 383 27.66 22.50 -19.82
C THR A 383 26.54 23.35 -19.25
N VAL A 384 26.85 24.04 -18.17
CA VAL A 384 25.97 25.01 -17.53
C VAL A 384 26.09 26.36 -18.27
N ILE A 385 24.98 27.09 -18.42
CA ILE A 385 24.93 28.43 -18.95
C ILE A 385 25.00 29.42 -17.76
N ALA A 386 26.19 29.89 -17.44
CA ALA A 386 26.41 30.72 -16.28
C ALA A 386 25.68 32.09 -16.38
N GLY A 387 25.24 32.61 -15.23
CA GLY A 387 24.64 33.97 -15.12
C GLY A 387 23.21 34.09 -15.66
N VAL A 388 22.56 33.00 -16.01
CA VAL A 388 21.20 32.95 -16.58
C VAL A 388 20.28 32.13 -15.69
N GLY A 389 19.08 32.66 -15.42
CA GLY A 389 18.02 31.98 -14.69
C GLY A 389 17.32 30.88 -15.53
N ALA A 390 16.50 30.07 -14.88
CA ALA A 390 15.73 29.01 -15.51
C ALA A 390 14.30 29.44 -15.84
N ASN A 391 13.94 29.51 -17.13
CA ASN A 391 12.57 29.73 -17.58
C ASN A 391 11.90 28.38 -17.86
N ILE A 392 11.22 27.84 -16.87
CA ILE A 392 10.57 26.53 -16.91
C ILE A 392 9.54 26.47 -18.04
N CYS A 393 8.71 27.52 -18.20
CA CYS A 393 7.69 27.56 -19.25
C CYS A 393 8.30 27.53 -20.66
N SER A 394 9.47 28.15 -20.87
CA SER A 394 10.18 28.07 -22.16
C SER A 394 10.67 26.67 -22.44
N GLY A 395 11.19 25.94 -21.43
CA GLY A 395 11.59 24.56 -21.52
C GLY A 395 10.42 23.65 -21.87
N LEU A 396 9.31 23.76 -21.14
CA LEU A 396 8.10 22.96 -21.33
C LEU A 396 7.46 23.17 -22.72
N ARG A 397 7.30 24.42 -23.15
CA ARG A 397 6.78 24.71 -24.51
C ARG A 397 7.65 24.13 -25.61
N THR A 398 8.99 24.21 -25.47
CA THR A 398 9.91 23.57 -26.40
C THR A 398 9.78 22.05 -26.36
N GLY A 399 9.60 21.45 -25.17
CA GLY A 399 9.34 20.03 -25.00
C GLY A 399 8.06 19.57 -25.71
N LEU A 400 6.96 20.32 -25.57
CA LEU A 400 5.72 20.04 -26.30
C LEU A 400 5.93 20.11 -27.82
N GLN A 401 6.59 21.16 -28.34
CA GLN A 401 6.90 21.27 -29.75
C GLN A 401 7.71 20.09 -30.29
N VAL A 402 8.64 19.58 -29.48
CA VAL A 402 9.42 18.36 -29.81
C VAL A 402 8.49 17.18 -29.91
N ILE A 403 7.59 16.96 -28.96
CA ILE A 403 6.63 15.83 -28.97
C ILE A 403 5.69 15.96 -30.19
N GLU A 404 5.06 17.12 -30.36
CA GLU A 404 4.10 17.39 -31.43
C GLU A 404 4.71 17.25 -32.84
N SER A 405 6.03 17.39 -32.97
CA SER A 405 6.72 17.21 -34.25
C SER A 405 6.59 15.79 -34.80
N LEU A 406 6.24 14.79 -33.98
CA LEU A 406 6.10 13.39 -34.43
C LEU A 406 4.68 13.08 -34.94
N HIS A 407 3.63 13.44 -34.16
CA HIS A 407 2.24 13.06 -34.43
C HIS A 407 1.26 14.23 -34.46
N GLY A 408 1.73 15.47 -34.39
CA GLY A 408 0.90 16.66 -34.43
C GLY A 408 0.09 16.95 -33.13
N ASN A 409 0.21 16.10 -32.12
CA ASN A 409 -0.38 16.28 -30.80
C ASN A 409 0.51 15.65 -29.72
N ALA A 410 0.21 15.92 -28.45
CA ALA A 410 1.01 15.43 -27.33
C ALA A 410 0.24 14.44 -26.43
N PHE A 411 -0.87 13.88 -26.90
CA PHE A 411 -1.71 12.96 -26.12
C PHE A 411 -0.94 11.70 -25.71
N GLY A 412 -1.06 11.31 -24.44
CA GLY A 412 -0.42 10.13 -23.88
C GLY A 412 1.11 10.20 -23.79
N SER A 413 1.71 11.32 -24.14
CA SER A 413 3.16 11.52 -24.00
C SER A 413 3.57 11.83 -22.55
N VAL A 414 4.87 11.73 -22.29
CA VAL A 414 5.47 11.98 -20.98
C VAL A 414 6.54 13.07 -21.10
N ILE A 415 6.48 14.07 -20.25
CA ILE A 415 7.55 15.05 -20.05
C ILE A 415 8.19 14.77 -18.68
N ILE A 416 9.53 14.67 -18.67
CA ILE A 416 10.30 14.60 -17.43
C ILE A 416 11.04 15.92 -17.30
N LEU A 417 10.57 16.77 -16.40
CA LEU A 417 11.15 18.07 -16.10
C LEU A 417 12.09 17.96 -14.90
N ALA A 418 13.36 18.25 -15.08
CA ALA A 418 14.32 18.32 -13.99
C ALA A 418 14.92 19.74 -13.91
N THR A 419 14.78 20.42 -12.76
CA THR A 419 15.15 21.82 -12.62
C THR A 419 15.60 22.16 -11.20
N SER A 420 16.53 23.12 -11.11
CA SER A 420 16.92 23.83 -9.88
C SER A 420 16.37 25.26 -9.84
N GLY A 421 15.54 25.64 -10.82
CA GLY A 421 15.06 27.01 -11.02
C GLY A 421 13.97 27.43 -10.04
N GLY A 422 14.11 28.63 -9.49
CA GLY A 422 13.11 29.29 -8.66
C GLY A 422 12.40 30.47 -9.31
N ASP A 423 12.81 30.84 -10.55
CA ASP A 423 12.36 32.03 -11.22
C ASP A 423 11.43 31.69 -12.37
N GLY A 424 10.17 31.94 -12.19
CA GLY A 424 9.23 31.81 -13.29
C GLY A 424 7.84 31.54 -12.81
N ASP A 425 6.95 32.36 -13.27
CA ASP A 425 5.53 32.17 -13.07
C ASP A 425 5.08 30.97 -13.92
N ILE A 426 5.09 29.79 -13.32
CA ILE A 426 4.61 28.53 -13.92
C ILE A 426 3.15 28.68 -14.36
N SER A 427 2.35 29.54 -13.71
CA SER A 427 0.96 29.83 -14.05
C SER A 427 0.82 30.32 -15.50
N ASN A 428 1.87 30.96 -16.08
CA ASN A 428 1.87 31.39 -17.49
C ASN A 428 1.83 30.26 -18.53
N CYS A 429 2.15 29.04 -18.15
CA CYS A 429 2.09 27.89 -19.06
C CYS A 429 1.24 26.74 -18.55
N LEU A 430 0.76 26.80 -17.31
CA LEU A 430 0.04 25.71 -16.64
C LEU A 430 -1.17 25.26 -17.45
N SER A 431 -2.04 26.17 -17.90
CA SER A 431 -3.21 25.84 -18.72
C SER A 431 -2.83 25.19 -20.05
N THR A 432 -1.73 25.60 -20.68
CA THR A 432 -1.22 24.99 -21.91
C THR A 432 -0.77 23.57 -21.64
N MET A 433 -0.06 23.34 -20.53
CA MET A 433 0.44 22.02 -20.15
C MET A 433 -0.71 21.06 -19.82
N ILE A 434 -1.70 21.50 -19.05
CA ILE A 434 -2.90 20.70 -18.73
C ILE A 434 -3.64 20.32 -20.01
N ASN A 435 -3.85 21.27 -20.93
CA ASN A 435 -4.60 21.00 -22.18
C ASN A 435 -3.82 20.15 -23.19
N SER A 436 -2.50 20.01 -23.04
CA SER A 436 -1.67 19.24 -23.98
C SER A 436 -1.98 17.74 -23.96
N GLY A 437 -2.51 17.20 -22.88
CA GLY A 437 -2.71 15.75 -22.68
C GLY A 437 -1.41 14.98 -22.41
N SER A 438 -0.31 15.69 -22.08
CA SER A 438 0.95 15.09 -21.65
C SER A 438 0.97 14.92 -20.14
N THR A 439 1.48 13.79 -19.64
CA THR A 439 1.81 13.62 -18.23
C THR A 439 3.16 14.25 -17.92
N ILE A 440 3.24 15.11 -16.90
CA ILE A 440 4.49 15.81 -16.55
C ILE A 440 4.99 15.30 -15.21
N HIS A 441 6.15 14.62 -15.21
CA HIS A 441 6.87 14.29 -13.98
C HIS A 441 7.84 15.43 -13.65
N THR A 442 7.88 15.82 -12.38
CA THR A 442 8.76 16.91 -11.91
C THR A 442 9.84 16.38 -10.98
N ILE A 443 11.07 16.83 -11.18
CA ILE A 443 12.23 16.53 -10.32
C ILE A 443 12.84 17.87 -9.88
N ALA A 444 12.62 18.23 -8.62
CA ALA A 444 13.22 19.40 -7.99
C ALA A 444 14.65 19.07 -7.55
N LEU A 445 15.62 19.92 -7.91
CA LEU A 445 17.06 19.72 -7.67
C LEU A 445 17.59 20.75 -6.68
N GLY A 446 17.95 20.29 -5.48
CA GLY A 446 18.43 21.14 -4.41
C GLY A 446 17.34 22.00 -3.76
N PRO A 447 17.68 22.76 -2.71
CA PRO A 447 16.76 23.64 -2.03
C PRO A 447 16.37 24.84 -2.90
N PHE A 448 15.28 25.53 -2.55
CA PHE A 448 14.84 26.79 -3.16
C PHE A 448 14.37 26.70 -4.63
N VAL A 449 13.84 25.56 -5.03
CA VAL A 449 13.12 25.42 -6.30
C VAL A 449 11.73 26.04 -6.16
N ALA A 450 11.12 26.49 -7.27
CA ALA A 450 9.79 27.10 -7.28
C ALA A 450 8.77 26.28 -6.48
N GLU A 451 8.04 26.93 -5.55
CA GLU A 451 7.08 26.30 -4.64
C GLU A 451 5.91 25.62 -5.37
N ASN A 452 5.52 26.17 -6.53
CA ASN A 452 4.40 25.68 -7.34
C ASN A 452 4.83 24.69 -8.45
N LEU A 453 6.07 24.17 -8.41
CA LEU A 453 6.55 23.20 -9.41
C LEU A 453 5.69 21.94 -9.43
N GLU A 454 5.26 21.49 -8.28
CA GLU A 454 4.49 20.26 -8.09
C GLU A 454 3.08 20.35 -8.68
N GLU A 455 2.51 21.55 -8.84
CA GLU A 455 1.21 21.74 -9.50
C GLU A 455 1.18 21.16 -10.92
N LEU A 456 2.31 21.25 -11.64
CA LEU A 456 2.45 20.64 -12.97
C LEU A 456 2.23 19.12 -12.93
N SER A 457 2.85 18.44 -11.99
CA SER A 457 2.70 16.99 -11.85
C SER A 457 1.33 16.61 -11.33
N ILE A 458 0.83 17.28 -10.29
CA ILE A 458 -0.48 17.00 -9.70
C ILE A 458 -1.59 17.15 -10.75
N LEU A 459 -1.63 18.26 -11.48
CA LEU A 459 -2.68 18.57 -12.44
C LEU A 459 -2.59 17.77 -13.74
N THR A 460 -1.42 17.24 -14.10
CA THR A 460 -1.24 16.36 -15.25
C THR A 460 -1.15 14.87 -14.87
N GLY A 461 -1.29 14.57 -13.58
CA GLY A 461 -1.23 13.21 -13.05
C GLY A 461 0.16 12.57 -13.15
N GLY A 462 1.22 13.38 -13.10
CA GLY A 462 2.61 12.92 -13.04
C GLY A 462 3.06 12.63 -11.61
N LEU A 463 4.30 12.15 -11.49
CA LEU A 463 4.98 11.97 -10.22
C LEU A 463 5.84 13.20 -9.91
N LYS A 464 6.03 13.48 -8.62
CA LYS A 464 6.88 14.54 -8.13
C LYS A 464 8.02 13.96 -7.30
N PHE A 465 9.23 14.47 -7.53
CA PHE A 465 10.43 14.04 -6.86
C PHE A 465 11.24 15.24 -6.38
N PHE A 466 11.98 15.00 -5.33
CA PHE A 466 13.00 15.92 -4.83
C PHE A 466 14.33 15.19 -4.70
N ALA A 467 15.41 15.80 -5.18
CA ALA A 467 16.77 15.29 -5.04
C ALA A 467 17.63 16.32 -4.31
N SER A 468 18.11 15.95 -3.13
CA SER A 468 18.96 16.79 -2.29
C SER A 468 20.34 17.01 -2.90
N ASP A 469 21.06 18.04 -2.41
CA ASP A 469 22.44 18.33 -2.80
C ASP A 469 23.48 17.44 -2.11
N LYS A 470 23.06 16.52 -1.22
CA LYS A 470 23.98 15.61 -0.55
C LYS A 470 24.72 14.74 -1.57
N SER A 471 26.07 14.74 -1.47
CA SER A 471 26.92 13.99 -2.41
C SER A 471 26.72 12.49 -2.33
N SER A 472 26.36 11.97 -1.17
CA SER A 472 26.03 10.54 -0.96
C SER A 472 24.63 10.15 -1.41
N SER A 473 23.75 11.09 -1.78
CA SER A 473 22.39 10.80 -2.20
C SER A 473 22.30 10.28 -3.64
N ASN A 474 21.55 9.20 -3.88
CA ASN A 474 21.19 8.69 -5.21
C ASN A 474 19.80 9.18 -5.66
N GLY A 475 19.21 10.17 -4.99
CA GLY A 475 17.83 10.61 -5.21
C GLY A 475 17.43 10.86 -6.67
N LEU A 476 18.35 11.35 -7.51
CA LEU A 476 18.12 11.52 -8.95
C LEU A 476 17.99 10.18 -9.69
N ILE A 477 18.88 9.23 -9.45
CA ILE A 477 18.83 7.90 -10.07
C ILE A 477 17.55 7.19 -9.62
N ASP A 478 17.19 7.32 -8.34
CA ASP A 478 15.97 6.71 -7.77
C ASP A 478 14.70 7.32 -8.39
N ALA A 479 14.67 8.64 -8.59
CA ALA A 479 13.56 9.33 -9.26
C ALA A 479 13.37 8.85 -10.70
N PHE A 480 14.44 8.80 -11.50
CA PHE A 480 14.37 8.29 -12.87
C PHE A 480 14.02 6.79 -12.92
N SER A 481 14.52 5.98 -11.97
CA SER A 481 14.19 4.55 -11.89
C SER A 481 12.71 4.30 -11.60
N ARG A 482 12.05 5.20 -10.86
CA ARG A 482 10.62 5.09 -10.50
C ARG A 482 9.69 5.48 -11.65
N ILE A 483 10.15 6.28 -12.61
CA ILE A 483 9.33 6.70 -13.75
C ILE A 483 9.19 5.54 -14.75
N SER A 484 8.12 4.79 -14.57
CA SER A 484 7.81 3.60 -15.36
C SER A 484 7.06 3.93 -16.66
N SER A 485 6.79 2.90 -17.45
CA SER A 485 5.99 3.02 -18.66
C SER A 485 4.51 3.29 -18.42
N GLY A 486 4.00 2.98 -17.23
CA GLY A 486 2.56 3.06 -16.93
C GLY A 486 1.71 2.02 -17.66
N THR A 487 2.34 1.04 -18.36
CA THR A 487 1.62 -0.03 -19.07
C THR A 487 1.12 -1.13 -18.15
N GLY A 488 1.71 -1.24 -16.95
CA GLY A 488 1.42 -2.32 -16.00
C GLY A 488 2.18 -3.63 -16.28
N ASP A 489 2.93 -3.74 -17.38
CA ASP A 489 3.72 -4.94 -17.68
C ASP A 489 5.03 -4.95 -16.87
N ILE A 490 4.94 -5.46 -15.64
CA ILE A 490 6.07 -5.56 -14.71
C ILE A 490 7.23 -6.46 -15.19
N PHE A 491 7.01 -7.30 -16.19
CA PHE A 491 8.05 -8.16 -16.75
C PHE A 491 9.00 -7.40 -17.67
N ARG A 492 8.52 -6.31 -18.29
CA ARG A 492 9.32 -5.46 -19.17
C ARG A 492 10.00 -4.31 -18.45
N GLN A 493 9.57 -4.01 -17.24
CA GLN A 493 10.12 -2.91 -16.45
C GLN A 493 11.36 -3.36 -15.68
N PRO A 494 12.40 -2.52 -15.56
CA PRO A 494 13.51 -2.79 -14.66
C PRO A 494 13.06 -2.63 -13.22
N VAL A 495 13.57 -3.50 -12.35
CA VAL A 495 13.36 -3.44 -10.91
C VAL A 495 14.68 -3.01 -10.27
N GLN A 496 14.62 -1.96 -9.43
CA GLN A 496 15.78 -1.51 -8.69
C GLN A 496 15.96 -2.40 -7.46
N LEU A 497 17.11 -3.07 -7.40
CA LEU A 497 17.44 -4.01 -6.32
C LEU A 497 18.04 -3.28 -5.13
N ASP A 498 18.99 -2.39 -5.38
CA ASP A 498 19.64 -1.57 -4.37
C ASP A 498 20.05 -0.22 -4.93
N SER A 499 20.07 0.78 -4.05
CA SER A 499 20.55 2.11 -4.35
C SER A 499 21.07 2.75 -3.06
N ALA A 500 22.38 2.84 -2.93
CA ALA A 500 23.02 3.33 -1.73
C ALA A 500 24.24 4.20 -2.07
N GLY A 501 24.56 5.11 -1.17
CA GLY A 501 25.78 5.93 -1.24
C GLY A 501 26.24 6.34 0.14
N GLU A 502 27.52 6.49 0.30
CA GLU A 502 28.17 6.84 1.55
C GLU A 502 29.45 7.64 1.29
N ILE A 503 29.82 8.52 2.21
CA ILE A 503 31.10 9.23 2.18
C ILE A 503 32.15 8.30 2.80
N ILE A 504 33.14 7.90 2.02
CA ILE A 504 34.15 6.93 2.41
C ILE A 504 35.47 7.62 2.61
N ASP A 505 36.06 7.43 3.79
CA ASP A 505 37.37 7.98 4.15
C ASP A 505 38.53 7.39 3.31
N ILE A 506 39.68 8.00 3.41
CA ILE A 506 40.89 7.63 2.67
C ILE A 506 41.26 6.17 3.01
N HIS A 507 41.47 5.36 1.95
CA HIS A 507 41.77 3.93 2.04
C HIS A 507 40.73 3.07 2.76
N GLN A 508 39.53 3.61 3.01
CA GLN A 508 38.37 2.84 3.46
C GLN A 508 37.59 2.28 2.28
N HIS A 509 36.70 1.35 2.58
CA HIS A 509 35.86 0.70 1.55
C HIS A 509 34.41 0.73 1.91
N PHE A 510 33.58 0.83 0.85
CA PHE A 510 32.14 0.73 0.89
C PHE A 510 31.75 -0.68 0.41
N ASN A 511 31.10 -1.46 1.27
CA ASN A 511 30.70 -2.83 0.98
C ASN A 511 29.18 -2.94 0.90
N ARG A 512 28.67 -3.47 -0.22
CA ARG A 512 27.23 -3.70 -0.42
C ARG A 512 26.99 -5.12 -0.91
N THR A 513 26.01 -5.78 -0.27
CA THR A 513 25.54 -7.10 -0.70
C THR A 513 24.13 -6.96 -1.23
N VAL A 514 23.92 -7.39 -2.46
CA VAL A 514 22.64 -7.35 -3.16
C VAL A 514 22.21 -8.77 -3.50
N THR A 515 20.99 -9.11 -3.17
CA THR A 515 20.43 -10.44 -3.47
C THR A 515 19.61 -10.38 -4.74
N ILE A 516 20.02 -11.18 -5.74
CA ILE A 516 19.22 -11.42 -6.94
C ILE A 516 18.40 -12.68 -6.71
N ASP A 517 17.09 -12.56 -6.70
CA ASP A 517 16.16 -13.68 -6.51
C ASP A 517 15.84 -14.39 -7.83
N GLU A 518 15.14 -15.53 -7.74
CA GLU A 518 14.82 -16.38 -8.91
C GLU A 518 13.91 -15.70 -9.95
N GLY A 519 13.18 -14.65 -9.57
CA GLY A 519 12.29 -13.90 -10.47
C GLY A 519 13.02 -12.84 -11.31
N LEU A 520 14.32 -12.59 -11.07
CA LEU A 520 15.11 -11.57 -11.73
C LEU A 520 16.42 -12.13 -12.28
N GLY A 521 17.10 -11.33 -13.11
CA GLY A 521 18.43 -11.68 -13.62
C GLY A 521 18.73 -11.13 -15.01
N ASN A 522 17.71 -10.91 -15.84
CA ASN A 522 17.94 -10.38 -17.18
C ASN A 522 18.33 -8.89 -17.13
N ASP A 523 19.15 -8.46 -18.05
CA ASP A 523 19.65 -7.08 -18.15
C ASP A 523 20.12 -6.51 -16.83
N THR A 524 20.78 -7.32 -16.00
CA THR A 524 21.29 -6.88 -14.71
C THR A 524 22.47 -5.94 -14.91
N VAL A 525 22.36 -4.76 -14.28
CA VAL A 525 23.39 -3.71 -14.37
C VAL A 525 23.81 -3.25 -12.96
N PHE A 526 25.10 -3.13 -12.79
CA PHE A 526 25.73 -2.45 -11.66
C PHE A 526 26.26 -1.09 -12.13
N LEU A 527 25.73 -0.02 -11.57
CA LEU A 527 26.21 1.35 -11.76
C LEU A 527 26.95 1.81 -10.51
N VAL A 528 28.19 2.24 -10.70
CA VAL A 528 29.00 2.89 -9.67
C VAL A 528 29.23 4.34 -10.07
N THR A 529 28.99 5.29 -9.14
CA THR A 529 29.29 6.70 -9.33
C THR A 529 30.12 7.23 -8.17
N TRP A 530 30.95 8.23 -8.45
CA TRP A 530 31.80 8.86 -7.43
C TRP A 530 31.84 10.38 -7.58
N GLU A 531 32.38 11.06 -6.57
CA GLU A 531 32.34 12.54 -6.52
C GLU A 531 33.63 13.18 -7.02
N THR A 532 34.79 12.65 -6.61
CA THR A 532 36.10 13.27 -6.85
C THR A 532 36.76 12.76 -8.13
N HIS A 533 38.07 13.01 -8.28
CA HIS A 533 38.85 12.59 -9.46
C HIS A 533 39.32 11.14 -9.33
N GLY A 534 39.13 10.38 -10.36
CA GLY A 534 39.53 9.00 -10.49
C GLY A 534 38.51 7.99 -9.95
N PRO A 535 38.32 6.87 -10.66
CA PRO A 535 37.39 5.82 -10.25
C PRO A 535 37.89 5.15 -8.96
N PRO A 536 36.97 4.67 -8.09
CA PRO A 536 37.35 3.79 -7.00
C PRO A 536 37.82 2.46 -7.58
N ASP A 537 38.56 1.69 -6.75
CA ASP A 537 38.81 0.28 -7.05
C ASP A 537 37.50 -0.49 -6.83
N ILE A 538 37.04 -1.17 -7.88
CA ILE A 538 35.77 -1.91 -7.87
C ILE A 538 36.08 -3.41 -7.87
N VAL A 539 35.50 -4.12 -6.91
CA VAL A 539 35.51 -5.59 -6.91
C VAL A 539 34.09 -6.07 -6.73
N LEU A 540 33.50 -6.64 -7.78
CA LEU A 540 32.20 -7.26 -7.72
C LEU A 540 32.36 -8.78 -7.75
N GLN A 541 31.75 -9.48 -6.77
CA GLN A 541 31.80 -10.94 -6.67
C GLN A 541 30.41 -11.53 -6.86
N ASP A 542 30.28 -12.50 -7.78
CA ASP A 542 29.03 -13.23 -8.00
C ASP A 542 28.82 -14.36 -6.97
N PRO A 543 27.62 -14.96 -6.88
CA PRO A 543 27.34 -16.05 -5.94
C PRO A 543 28.19 -17.31 -6.11
N SER A 544 28.86 -17.48 -7.25
CA SER A 544 29.78 -18.62 -7.47
C SER A 544 31.23 -18.30 -7.10
N GLY A 545 31.51 -17.06 -6.67
CA GLY A 545 32.87 -16.63 -6.34
C GLY A 545 33.64 -16.00 -7.50
N LYS A 546 33.06 -15.90 -8.71
CA LYS A 546 33.67 -15.17 -9.82
C LYS A 546 33.74 -13.70 -9.50
N LYS A 547 34.90 -13.09 -9.73
CA LYS A 547 35.16 -11.68 -9.50
C LYS A 547 35.23 -10.92 -10.82
N TYR A 548 34.71 -9.70 -10.78
CA TYR A 548 34.83 -8.67 -11.80
C TYR A 548 35.54 -7.48 -11.16
N PHE A 549 36.47 -6.90 -11.88
CA PHE A 549 37.31 -5.82 -11.41
C PHE A 549 37.01 -4.52 -12.16
N THR A 550 37.65 -3.42 -11.78
CA THR A 550 37.48 -2.10 -12.40
C THR A 550 37.63 -2.13 -13.92
N GLU A 551 38.51 -2.98 -14.46
CA GLU A 551 38.75 -3.13 -15.90
C GLU A 551 37.57 -3.76 -16.65
N ASP A 552 36.74 -4.55 -15.96
CA ASP A 552 35.54 -5.16 -16.55
C ASP A 552 34.38 -4.17 -16.69
N PHE A 553 34.47 -3.03 -15.98
CA PHE A 553 33.47 -1.97 -16.02
C PHE A 553 33.74 -0.99 -17.18
N ASN A 554 32.70 -0.57 -17.84
CA ASN A 554 32.77 0.53 -18.79
C ASN A 554 32.80 1.85 -18.05
N THR A 555 34.00 2.40 -17.89
CA THR A 555 34.27 3.58 -17.06
C THR A 555 34.28 4.85 -17.92
N ASN A 556 33.53 5.88 -17.49
CA ASN A 556 33.58 7.22 -18.03
C ASN A 556 34.10 8.19 -16.94
N PRO A 557 35.39 8.56 -17.00
CA PRO A 557 35.96 9.44 -15.97
C PRO A 557 35.39 10.87 -15.98
N GLU A 558 34.93 11.39 -17.13
CA GLU A 558 34.32 12.71 -17.24
C GLU A 558 32.96 12.76 -16.55
N LEU A 559 32.18 11.71 -16.69
CA LEU A 559 30.89 11.55 -16.02
C LEU A 559 31.02 10.92 -14.63
N LYS A 560 32.24 10.58 -14.18
CA LYS A 560 32.48 9.97 -12.88
C LYS A 560 31.52 8.77 -12.64
N SER A 561 31.42 7.89 -13.64
CA SER A 561 30.51 6.72 -13.62
C SER A 561 31.16 5.50 -14.24
N SER A 562 30.80 4.33 -13.77
CA SER A 562 31.19 3.02 -14.29
C SER A 562 30.01 2.09 -14.33
N TYR A 563 29.82 1.39 -15.45
CA TYR A 563 28.74 0.44 -15.67
C TYR A 563 29.28 -0.96 -15.94
N LEU A 564 28.68 -1.97 -15.30
CA LEU A 564 28.86 -3.36 -15.68
C LEU A 564 27.51 -3.99 -15.98
N TRP A 565 27.28 -4.40 -17.23
CA TRP A 565 26.18 -5.27 -17.61
C TRP A 565 26.62 -6.72 -17.41
N ILE A 566 25.87 -7.47 -16.61
CA ILE A 566 26.12 -8.90 -16.43
C ILE A 566 25.67 -9.61 -17.72
N PRO A 567 26.58 -10.33 -18.39
CA PRO A 567 26.21 -11.10 -19.58
C PRO A 567 25.17 -12.17 -19.24
N GLU A 568 24.22 -12.37 -20.14
CA GLU A 568 23.14 -13.35 -19.98
C GLU A 568 22.28 -13.07 -18.72
N THR A 569 21.62 -14.10 -18.19
CA THR A 569 20.85 -14.00 -16.95
C THR A 569 21.79 -14.07 -15.74
N ALA A 570 21.79 -13.03 -14.90
CA ALA A 570 22.60 -12.98 -13.69
C ALA A 570 22.23 -14.14 -12.76
N LYS A 571 23.23 -14.74 -12.13
CA LYS A 571 23.04 -15.85 -11.19
C LYS A 571 22.27 -15.41 -9.96
N THR A 572 21.30 -16.21 -9.55
CA THR A 572 20.57 -16.02 -8.31
C THR A 572 21.48 -16.19 -7.09
N GLY A 573 21.31 -15.34 -6.09
CA GLY A 573 22.10 -15.37 -4.85
C GLY A 573 22.65 -14.00 -4.47
N HIS A 574 23.64 -14.03 -3.58
CA HIS A 574 24.27 -12.82 -3.04
C HIS A 574 25.41 -12.34 -3.94
N TRP A 575 25.29 -11.11 -4.41
CA TRP A 575 26.34 -10.39 -5.11
C TRP A 575 26.96 -9.38 -4.16
N THR A 576 28.26 -9.37 -4.02
CA THR A 576 28.98 -8.45 -3.14
C THR A 576 29.77 -7.46 -3.97
N CYS A 577 29.48 -6.18 -3.80
CA CYS A 577 30.17 -5.06 -4.43
C CYS A 577 31.02 -4.33 -3.40
N LEU A 578 32.33 -4.35 -3.59
CA LEU A 578 33.29 -3.66 -2.75
C LEU A 578 33.90 -2.50 -3.54
N LEU A 579 33.76 -1.29 -3.04
CA LEU A 579 34.34 -0.07 -3.61
C LEU A 579 35.40 0.48 -2.66
N ASN A 580 36.65 0.53 -3.10
CA ASN A 580 37.76 1.08 -2.30
C ASN A 580 38.02 2.53 -2.71
N ASN A 581 38.03 3.43 -1.73
CA ASN A 581 38.46 4.81 -1.97
C ASN A 581 40.00 4.84 -2.13
N THR A 582 40.47 4.94 -3.36
CA THR A 582 41.91 5.06 -3.71
C THR A 582 42.40 6.49 -3.73
N HIS A 583 41.51 7.47 -3.54
CA HIS A 583 41.85 8.88 -3.54
C HIS A 583 42.46 9.35 -2.22
N SER A 584 43.18 10.48 -2.26
CA SER A 584 43.85 11.10 -1.10
C SER A 584 42.93 11.93 -0.21
N SER A 585 41.60 11.93 -0.47
CA SER A 585 40.56 12.64 0.30
C SER A 585 39.33 11.74 0.47
N PRO A 586 38.49 11.97 1.49
CA PRO A 586 37.17 11.36 1.55
C PRO A 586 36.37 11.69 0.32
N GLN A 587 35.57 10.74 -0.18
CA GLN A 587 34.66 10.96 -1.31
C GLN A 587 33.37 10.16 -1.18
N ALA A 588 32.30 10.67 -1.78
CA ALA A 588 31.06 9.92 -1.89
C ALA A 588 31.19 8.85 -2.95
N LEU A 589 30.97 7.60 -2.55
CA LEU A 589 30.88 6.43 -3.43
C LEU A 589 29.43 5.93 -3.42
N LYS A 590 28.88 5.68 -4.59
CA LYS A 590 27.48 5.29 -4.76
C LYS A 590 27.36 4.08 -5.67
N VAL A 591 26.43 3.21 -5.35
CA VAL A 591 26.08 2.05 -6.18
C VAL A 591 24.58 2.03 -6.41
N SER A 592 24.18 1.67 -7.62
CA SER A 592 22.78 1.35 -7.95
C SER A 592 22.76 0.07 -8.77
N VAL A 593 21.85 -0.83 -8.45
CA VAL A 593 21.70 -2.12 -9.10
C VAL A 593 20.27 -2.28 -9.58
N SER A 594 20.10 -2.62 -10.83
CA SER A 594 18.79 -2.92 -11.43
C SER A 594 18.83 -4.19 -12.25
N SER A 595 17.69 -4.84 -12.37
CA SER A 595 17.53 -6.10 -13.12
C SER A 595 16.11 -6.18 -13.70
N ARG A 596 15.91 -7.04 -14.69
CA ARG A 596 14.58 -7.35 -15.25
C ARG A 596 14.17 -8.77 -14.92
N ALA A 597 12.89 -9.08 -15.14
CA ALA A 597 12.36 -10.42 -14.94
C ALA A 597 13.22 -11.48 -15.68
N SER A 598 13.51 -12.58 -15.00
CA SER A 598 14.30 -13.70 -15.54
C SER A 598 13.56 -14.47 -16.63
N ASP A 599 12.23 -14.52 -16.50
CA ASP A 599 11.31 -15.17 -17.45
C ASP A 599 9.97 -14.44 -17.50
N ASP A 600 9.07 -14.91 -18.35
CA ASP A 600 7.73 -14.34 -18.53
C ASP A 600 6.64 -15.07 -17.74
N VAL A 601 6.97 -15.99 -16.85
CA VAL A 601 6.01 -16.82 -16.12
C VAL A 601 5.83 -16.35 -14.70
N VAL A 602 6.96 -16.12 -14.00
CA VAL A 602 6.97 -15.73 -12.59
C VAL A 602 7.16 -14.23 -12.47
N PRO A 603 6.14 -13.47 -12.00
CA PRO A 603 6.30 -12.04 -11.84
C PRO A 603 7.38 -11.74 -10.79
N PRO A 604 8.21 -10.73 -10.99
CA PRO A 604 9.15 -10.28 -9.97
C PRO A 604 8.39 -9.73 -8.75
N VAL A 605 9.05 -9.75 -7.60
CA VAL A 605 8.59 -8.99 -6.44
C VAL A 605 8.75 -7.51 -6.76
N THR A 606 7.67 -6.76 -6.60
CA THR A 606 7.63 -5.30 -6.78
C THR A 606 7.35 -4.59 -5.48
N VAL A 607 7.83 -3.38 -5.36
CA VAL A 607 7.56 -2.48 -4.24
C VAL A 607 7.10 -1.14 -4.79
N THR A 608 5.97 -0.66 -4.28
CA THR A 608 5.48 0.69 -4.58
C THR A 608 5.35 1.46 -3.28
N ALA A 609 5.96 2.64 -3.20
CA ALA A 609 5.88 3.48 -2.01
C ALA A 609 5.18 4.80 -2.31
N HIS A 610 4.47 5.34 -1.32
CA HIS A 610 3.80 6.64 -1.38
C HIS A 610 3.46 7.15 0.03
N VAL A 611 3.01 8.38 0.10
CA VAL A 611 2.46 9.00 1.32
C VAL A 611 0.95 9.23 1.16
N ASP A 612 0.24 9.38 2.28
CA ASP A 612 -1.21 9.65 2.28
C ASP A 612 -1.56 11.05 1.78
N LYS A 613 -0.64 12.02 1.94
CA LYS A 613 -0.84 13.44 1.60
C LYS A 613 0.36 14.01 0.87
N ASP A 614 0.10 14.79 -0.14
CA ASP A 614 1.13 15.53 -0.89
C ASP A 614 1.70 16.72 -0.13
N GLU A 615 0.91 17.29 0.80
CA GLU A 615 1.27 18.43 1.64
C GLU A 615 0.64 18.25 3.03
N THR A 616 1.39 18.60 4.06
CA THR A 616 0.93 18.60 5.43
C THR A 616 1.39 19.83 6.19
N HIS A 617 0.62 20.22 7.21
CA HIS A 617 0.94 21.29 8.14
C HIS A 617 1.27 20.69 9.52
N PHE A 618 2.42 21.07 10.09
CA PHE A 618 2.74 20.70 11.46
C PHE A 618 1.61 21.11 12.43
N PRO A 619 1.17 20.28 13.39
CA PRO A 619 1.74 18.98 13.81
C PRO A 619 1.10 17.75 13.16
N HIS A 620 0.35 17.87 12.07
CA HIS A 620 -0.34 16.73 11.48
C HIS A 620 0.67 15.75 10.85
N PRO A 621 0.63 14.45 11.21
CA PRO A 621 1.52 13.45 10.63
C PRO A 621 1.18 13.16 9.19
N VAL A 622 2.12 12.52 8.49
CA VAL A 622 1.85 11.79 7.25
C VAL A 622 1.94 10.29 7.51
N ILE A 623 1.20 9.50 6.75
CA ILE A 623 1.34 8.05 6.76
C ILE A 623 2.16 7.63 5.54
N ILE A 624 3.20 6.85 5.80
CA ILE A 624 4.02 6.25 4.76
C ILE A 624 3.52 4.84 4.49
N TYR A 625 3.32 4.53 3.21
CA TYR A 625 2.88 3.21 2.74
C TYR A 625 3.92 2.60 1.81
N ALA A 626 4.11 1.29 1.93
CA ALA A 626 4.90 0.47 1.01
C ALA A 626 4.13 -0.81 0.68
N ASP A 627 3.65 -0.92 -0.55
CA ASP A 627 2.97 -2.12 -1.10
C ASP A 627 4.04 -3.09 -1.63
N VAL A 628 4.19 -4.24 -0.97
CA VAL A 628 5.16 -5.28 -1.30
C VAL A 628 4.43 -6.51 -1.80
N LYS A 629 4.53 -6.77 -3.11
CA LYS A 629 3.76 -7.84 -3.75
C LYS A 629 4.53 -8.59 -4.84
N GLN A 630 4.05 -9.80 -5.14
CA GLN A 630 4.45 -10.59 -6.30
C GLN A 630 3.24 -10.83 -7.20
N GLY A 631 3.16 -10.09 -8.31
CA GLY A 631 1.91 -9.94 -9.04
C GLY A 631 0.85 -9.27 -8.14
N PHE A 632 -0.24 -9.97 -7.82
CA PHE A 632 -1.28 -9.50 -6.90
C PHE A 632 -1.20 -10.16 -5.50
N TYR A 633 -0.19 -11.00 -5.24
CA TYR A 633 -0.04 -11.66 -3.95
C TYR A 633 0.80 -10.82 -2.99
N PRO A 634 0.31 -10.51 -1.79
CA PRO A 634 1.07 -9.80 -0.78
C PRO A 634 2.27 -10.65 -0.30
N ILE A 635 3.39 -9.98 -0.07
CA ILE A 635 4.58 -10.55 0.58
C ILE A 635 4.53 -10.21 2.05
N LEU A 636 4.56 -11.23 2.90
CA LEU A 636 4.45 -11.09 4.34
C LEU A 636 5.80 -11.16 5.03
N GLN A 637 5.93 -10.48 6.16
CA GLN A 637 7.12 -10.53 7.04
C GLN A 637 8.41 -10.07 6.34
N ALA A 638 8.32 -9.12 5.41
CA ALA A 638 9.50 -8.43 4.89
C ALA A 638 9.98 -7.36 5.89
N ASN A 639 11.27 -7.10 5.90
CA ASN A 639 11.84 -5.95 6.58
C ASN A 639 11.74 -4.75 5.63
N VAL A 640 10.94 -3.75 6.01
CA VAL A 640 10.63 -2.57 5.19
C VAL A 640 11.09 -1.33 5.92
N ILE A 641 12.02 -0.60 5.33
CA ILE A 641 12.61 0.60 5.92
C ILE A 641 12.39 1.78 4.98
N ALA A 642 11.65 2.78 5.44
CA ALA A 642 11.56 4.08 4.80
C ALA A 642 12.73 4.97 5.23
N VAL A 643 13.30 5.68 4.27
CA VAL A 643 14.30 6.73 4.50
C VAL A 643 13.69 8.03 4.00
N ILE A 644 13.49 8.97 4.90
CA ILE A 644 12.85 10.26 4.64
C ILE A 644 13.94 11.33 4.72
N GLU A 645 14.24 11.97 3.60
CA GLU A 645 15.32 12.97 3.49
C GLU A 645 14.72 14.38 3.31
N PRO A 646 14.89 15.29 4.30
CA PRO A 646 14.47 16.69 4.18
C PRO A 646 15.37 17.47 3.22
N GLU A 647 14.92 18.65 2.77
CA GLU A 647 15.75 19.57 1.98
C GLU A 647 17.05 19.93 2.69
N ILE A 648 16.98 20.15 4.00
CA ILE A 648 18.12 20.51 4.86
C ILE A 648 18.02 19.66 6.12
N GLY A 649 19.08 18.96 6.46
CA GLY A 649 19.13 18.12 7.67
C GLY A 649 19.51 16.67 7.36
N GLU A 650 19.47 15.81 8.37
CA GLU A 650 19.81 14.38 8.21
C GLU A 650 18.56 13.55 7.88
N PRO A 651 18.73 12.48 7.08
CA PRO A 651 17.61 11.59 6.76
C PRO A 651 17.17 10.81 8.00
N VAL A 652 15.86 10.65 8.13
CA VAL A 652 15.23 9.83 9.17
C VAL A 652 14.94 8.45 8.60
N ARG A 653 15.28 7.41 9.36
CA ARG A 653 14.99 6.01 9.04
C ARG A 653 13.79 5.54 9.86
N LEU A 654 12.79 4.99 9.21
CA LEU A 654 11.55 4.53 9.82
C LEU A 654 11.24 3.11 9.33
N GLU A 655 11.09 2.17 10.25
CA GLU A 655 10.65 0.81 9.94
C GLU A 655 9.12 0.79 9.80
N LEU A 656 8.62 0.15 8.73
CA LEU A 656 7.19 0.03 8.42
C LEU A 656 6.70 -1.38 8.73
N PHE A 657 5.46 -1.52 9.19
CA PHE A 657 4.88 -2.79 9.61
C PHE A 657 3.59 -3.14 8.87
N ASP A 658 3.30 -4.45 8.74
CA ASP A 658 2.06 -5.05 8.22
C ASP A 658 1.47 -5.93 9.36
N ASP A 659 1.07 -5.28 10.46
CA ASP A 659 0.67 -5.92 11.71
C ASP A 659 -0.79 -5.70 12.13
N GLY A 660 -1.52 -4.82 11.41
CA GLY A 660 -2.92 -4.49 11.66
C GLY A 660 -3.10 -3.53 12.84
N ALA A 661 -2.11 -2.65 13.09
CA ALA A 661 -2.17 -1.67 14.17
C ALA A 661 -1.55 -0.33 13.76
N GLY A 662 -1.86 0.73 14.48
CA GLY A 662 -1.35 2.06 14.19
C GLY A 662 -1.83 2.57 12.83
N ALA A 663 -0.88 2.92 11.97
CA ALA A 663 -1.15 3.33 10.60
C ALA A 663 -1.60 2.16 9.70
N ASP A 664 -1.18 0.93 10.02
CA ASP A 664 -1.63 -0.27 9.35
C ASP A 664 -2.97 -0.75 9.92
N ILE A 665 -4.01 -0.77 9.09
CA ILE A 665 -5.35 -1.16 9.53
C ILE A 665 -5.70 -2.61 9.18
N ILE A 666 -4.96 -3.24 8.28
CA ILE A 666 -5.25 -4.60 7.79
C ILE A 666 -3.99 -5.45 7.81
N LYS A 667 -3.91 -6.29 8.81
CA LYS A 667 -2.80 -7.22 8.99
C LYS A 667 -2.63 -8.22 7.83
N ASN A 668 -1.40 -8.41 7.38
CA ASN A 668 -1.01 -9.40 6.38
C ASN A 668 -1.64 -9.16 5.00
N ASP A 669 -1.81 -7.90 4.61
CA ASP A 669 -2.25 -7.53 3.27
C ASP A 669 -1.11 -7.11 2.34
N GLY A 670 0.13 -7.05 2.87
CA GLY A 670 1.35 -6.67 2.14
C GLY A 670 1.58 -5.17 2.05
N ILE A 671 0.71 -4.37 2.69
CA ILE A 671 0.87 -2.92 2.80
C ILE A 671 1.53 -2.61 4.13
N TYR A 672 2.80 -2.29 4.09
CA TYR A 672 3.56 -1.90 5.26
C TYR A 672 3.41 -0.40 5.48
N SER A 673 3.04 0.02 6.68
CA SER A 673 2.79 1.43 6.95
C SER A 673 3.22 1.88 8.33
N ARG A 674 3.41 3.20 8.49
CA ARG A 674 3.69 3.85 9.78
C ARG A 674 3.47 5.34 9.71
N TYR A 675 3.15 5.97 10.84
CA TYR A 675 3.09 7.41 10.98
C TYR A 675 4.49 8.04 10.96
N PHE A 676 4.63 9.13 10.20
CA PHE A 676 5.82 9.96 10.22
C PHE A 676 5.46 11.39 10.65
N PHE A 677 6.12 11.87 11.69
CA PHE A 677 5.90 13.19 12.31
C PHE A 677 7.20 13.88 12.73
N SER A 678 8.35 13.25 12.52
CA SER A 678 9.67 13.80 12.87
C SER A 678 10.11 14.87 11.87
N PHE A 679 9.31 15.93 11.74
CA PHE A 679 9.61 17.05 10.85
C PHE A 679 10.65 17.98 11.48
N THR A 680 11.67 18.34 10.70
CA THR A 680 12.78 19.16 11.17
C THR A 680 12.80 20.55 10.56
N VAL A 681 12.28 20.71 9.33
CA VAL A 681 12.27 21.95 8.57
C VAL A 681 11.04 22.06 7.70
N ASN A 682 10.66 23.27 7.34
CA ASN A 682 9.69 23.50 6.26
C ASN A 682 10.32 23.16 4.91
N GLY A 683 9.52 22.69 3.97
CA GLY A 683 9.95 22.41 2.62
C GLY A 683 9.70 20.97 2.20
N ARG A 684 10.45 20.50 1.20
CA ARG A 684 10.27 19.18 0.57
C ARG A 684 11.00 18.08 1.34
N TYR A 685 10.36 16.93 1.40
CA TYR A 685 10.92 15.70 1.91
C TYR A 685 10.86 14.64 0.82
N SER A 686 11.98 13.97 0.53
CA SER A 686 11.99 12.81 -0.37
C SER A 686 11.79 11.52 0.40
N LEU A 687 11.06 10.59 -0.17
CA LEU A 687 10.81 9.25 0.38
C LEU A 687 11.52 8.20 -0.47
N LYS A 688 12.32 7.36 0.19
CA LYS A 688 12.91 6.14 -0.37
C LYS A 688 12.56 4.96 0.54
N VAL A 689 12.21 3.84 -0.05
CA VAL A 689 11.92 2.61 0.71
C VAL A 689 12.86 1.49 0.28
N HIS A 690 13.47 0.86 1.27
CA HIS A 690 14.26 -0.34 1.13
C HIS A 690 13.49 -1.53 1.69
N VAL A 691 13.38 -2.59 0.92
CA VAL A 691 12.76 -3.84 1.34
C VAL A 691 13.78 -4.95 1.25
N HIS A 692 13.92 -5.67 2.35
CA HIS A 692 14.79 -6.83 2.43
C HIS A 692 14.05 -8.01 3.06
N GLN A 693 14.24 -9.19 2.52
CA GLN A 693 13.79 -10.43 3.14
C GLN A 693 14.91 -11.46 3.08
N GLU A 694 15.24 -12.02 4.24
CA GLU A 694 16.20 -13.12 4.31
C GLU A 694 15.65 -14.42 3.73
N SER A 695 16.55 -15.29 3.31
CA SER A 695 16.18 -16.60 2.78
C SER A 695 15.50 -17.44 3.88
N HIS A 696 14.52 -18.19 3.55
CA HIS A 696 14.07 -19.52 3.93
C HIS A 696 12.57 -19.75 3.72
N ILE A 697 11.68 -18.77 3.91
CA ILE A 697 10.25 -19.00 3.69
C ILE A 697 9.63 -17.69 3.21
N ARG A 698 9.41 -17.56 1.90
CA ARG A 698 8.53 -16.48 1.41
C ARG A 698 7.09 -16.89 1.72
N ARG A 699 6.48 -16.22 2.66
CA ARG A 699 5.06 -16.41 2.94
C ARG A 699 4.27 -15.47 2.05
N LEU A 700 3.64 -16.04 1.05
CA LEU A 700 2.56 -15.37 0.35
C LEU A 700 1.29 -15.51 1.20
N SER A 701 0.52 -14.46 1.32
CA SER A 701 -0.77 -14.57 2.02
C SER A 701 -1.66 -15.57 1.30
N LYS A 702 -2.21 -16.52 2.06
CA LYS A 702 -3.25 -17.43 1.56
C LYS A 702 -4.63 -16.75 1.53
N SER A 703 -4.78 -15.66 2.28
CA SER A 703 -6.02 -14.90 2.33
C SER A 703 -6.08 -13.88 1.18
N ILE A 704 -7.27 -13.68 0.67
CA ILE A 704 -7.59 -12.56 -0.20
C ILE A 704 -7.55 -11.30 0.68
N PRO A 705 -7.21 -10.12 0.12
CA PRO A 705 -7.48 -8.85 0.78
C PRO A 705 -8.90 -8.86 1.38
N ARG A 706 -9.07 -8.30 2.57
CA ARG A 706 -10.30 -8.48 3.35
C ARG A 706 -11.56 -7.86 2.75
N SER A 707 -11.42 -6.90 1.85
CA SER A 707 -12.56 -6.25 1.14
C SER A 707 -12.87 -7.00 -0.14
N HIS A 708 -13.85 -7.92 -0.12
CA HIS A 708 -14.21 -8.71 -1.30
C HIS A 708 -15.64 -9.23 -1.21
N ALA A 709 -16.26 -9.48 -2.36
CA ALA A 709 -17.58 -10.09 -2.42
C ALA A 709 -17.57 -11.51 -1.80
N ILE A 710 -18.56 -11.78 -0.95
CA ILE A 710 -18.66 -13.07 -0.23
C ILE A 710 -18.86 -14.24 -1.19
N TYR A 711 -18.15 -15.34 -0.95
CA TYR A 711 -18.39 -16.63 -1.59
C TYR A 711 -19.62 -17.30 -0.97
N VAL A 712 -20.72 -17.37 -1.71
CA VAL A 712 -21.97 -17.96 -1.21
C VAL A 712 -21.95 -19.49 -1.37
N PRO A 713 -22.02 -20.27 -0.28
CA PRO A 713 -21.93 -21.73 -0.37
C PRO A 713 -23.16 -22.39 -0.98
N GLY A 714 -24.32 -21.73 -0.99
CA GLY A 714 -25.56 -22.24 -1.55
C GLY A 714 -26.76 -21.43 -1.12
N TYR A 715 -27.93 -21.82 -1.61
CA TYR A 715 -29.22 -21.17 -1.34
C TYR A 715 -30.30 -22.21 -1.03
N ILE A 716 -31.34 -21.79 -0.35
CA ILE A 716 -32.58 -22.53 -0.20
C ILE A 716 -33.51 -22.04 -1.29
N VAL A 717 -33.83 -22.93 -2.23
CA VAL A 717 -34.75 -22.67 -3.34
C VAL A 717 -35.94 -23.60 -3.23
N ASN A 718 -37.15 -23.06 -3.07
CA ASN A 718 -38.39 -23.85 -2.90
C ASN A 718 -38.29 -24.90 -1.78
N GLY A 719 -37.67 -24.55 -0.68
CA GLY A 719 -37.47 -25.45 0.49
C GLY A 719 -36.32 -26.46 0.36
N ASN A 720 -35.65 -26.54 -0.78
CA ASN A 720 -34.52 -27.44 -1.01
C ASN A 720 -33.18 -26.69 -0.97
N ILE A 721 -32.19 -27.29 -0.36
CA ILE A 721 -30.82 -26.75 -0.30
C ILE A 721 -30.13 -27.05 -1.63
N GLN A 722 -29.73 -25.99 -2.33
CA GLN A 722 -28.91 -26.03 -3.53
C GLN A 722 -27.51 -25.51 -3.19
N MET A 723 -26.53 -26.40 -3.16
CA MET A 723 -25.14 -26.04 -2.88
C MET A 723 -24.44 -25.62 -4.16
N ASN A 724 -23.69 -24.54 -4.09
CA ASN A 724 -22.74 -24.13 -5.12
C ASN A 724 -21.52 -25.06 -5.14
N ALA A 725 -20.74 -25.03 -6.19
CA ALA A 725 -19.47 -25.76 -6.26
C ALA A 725 -18.59 -25.34 -5.08
N PRO A 726 -17.92 -26.29 -4.39
CA PRO A 726 -17.06 -25.91 -3.27
C PRO A 726 -15.94 -24.98 -3.75
N LYS A 727 -15.60 -23.99 -2.93
CA LYS A 727 -14.44 -23.11 -3.21
C LYS A 727 -13.21 -24.03 -3.34
N LYS A 728 -12.53 -23.96 -4.49
CA LYS A 728 -11.31 -24.76 -4.69
C LYS A 728 -10.32 -24.41 -3.58
N SER A 729 -10.02 -25.37 -2.73
CA SER A 729 -8.97 -25.21 -1.73
C SER A 729 -7.65 -24.97 -2.47
N THR A 730 -7.01 -23.85 -2.24
CA THR A 730 -5.61 -23.70 -2.57
C THR A 730 -4.86 -24.73 -1.72
N GLY A 731 -4.37 -25.80 -2.36
CA GLY A 731 -3.67 -26.87 -1.66
C GLY A 731 -2.47 -26.36 -0.86
N ASP A 732 -1.96 -27.15 0.08
CA ASP A 732 -0.77 -26.87 0.91
C ASP A 732 0.53 -26.54 0.11
N GLY A 733 0.46 -26.51 -1.23
CA GLY A 733 1.56 -26.23 -2.15
C GLY A 733 1.95 -24.75 -2.28
N ASP A 734 1.27 -23.81 -1.62
CA ASP A 734 1.45 -22.38 -1.86
C ASP A 734 2.52 -21.70 -0.99
N ILE A 735 3.20 -22.44 -0.14
CA ILE A 735 4.42 -21.93 0.50
C ILE A 735 5.56 -22.16 -0.48
N GLN A 736 5.95 -21.16 -1.26
CA GLN A 736 7.20 -21.24 -2.00
C GLN A 736 8.35 -21.06 -1.02
N VAL A 737 9.05 -22.15 -0.79
CA VAL A 737 10.39 -22.10 -0.20
C VAL A 737 11.31 -21.59 -1.30
N GLN A 738 11.61 -20.32 -1.32
CA GLN A 738 12.69 -19.78 -2.17
C GLN A 738 14.03 -19.96 -1.45
N LYS A 739 15.01 -20.39 -2.19
CA LYS A 739 16.37 -20.63 -1.68
C LYS A 739 17.05 -19.32 -1.24
N TRP A 740 16.68 -18.22 -1.88
CA TRP A 740 17.28 -16.91 -1.68
C TRP A 740 16.23 -15.87 -1.27
N GLY A 741 16.61 -14.95 -0.40
CA GLY A 741 15.84 -13.76 -0.09
C GLY A 741 15.79 -12.79 -1.28
N PHE A 742 15.33 -11.57 -1.04
CA PHE A 742 15.35 -10.51 -2.06
C PHE A 742 15.68 -9.16 -1.46
N ASN A 743 16.19 -8.26 -2.30
CA ASN A 743 16.33 -6.83 -2.03
C ASN A 743 15.54 -6.02 -3.04
N ARG A 744 14.90 -4.95 -2.60
CA ARG A 744 14.21 -3.98 -3.45
C ARG A 744 14.41 -2.57 -2.90
N THR A 745 14.57 -1.63 -3.79
CA THR A 745 14.61 -0.21 -3.44
C THR A 745 13.68 0.54 -4.37
N THR A 746 12.91 1.49 -3.85
CA THR A 746 12.04 2.32 -4.66
C THR A 746 11.94 3.73 -4.08
N SER A 747 11.73 4.72 -4.95
CA SER A 747 11.36 6.08 -4.53
C SER A 747 9.85 6.15 -4.33
N GLY A 748 9.42 6.75 -3.22
CA GLY A 748 8.02 7.08 -2.94
C GLY A 748 7.64 8.51 -3.34
N GLY A 749 8.51 9.19 -4.12
CA GLY A 749 8.29 10.59 -4.51
C GLY A 749 8.70 11.57 -3.42
N SER A 750 8.04 12.73 -3.40
CA SER A 750 8.27 13.78 -2.40
C SER A 750 6.94 14.34 -1.89
N PHE A 751 6.97 14.89 -0.68
CA PHE A 751 5.87 15.64 -0.08
C PHE A 751 6.40 16.91 0.57
N SER A 752 5.51 17.87 0.84
CA SER A 752 5.86 19.15 1.45
C SER A 752 5.32 19.27 2.87
N VAL A 753 6.12 19.91 3.74
CA VAL A 753 5.72 20.17 5.14
C VAL A 753 5.80 21.67 5.40
N LEU A 754 4.76 22.21 6.00
CA LEU A 754 4.62 23.63 6.34
C LEU A 754 4.44 23.80 7.85
N ASP A 755 4.68 25.03 8.32
CA ASP A 755 4.45 25.48 9.69
C ASP A 755 5.30 24.75 10.76
N VAL A 756 6.43 24.16 10.38
CA VAL A 756 7.36 23.54 11.34
C VAL A 756 7.99 24.64 12.21
N PRO A 757 7.82 24.61 13.55
CA PRO A 757 8.35 25.62 14.44
C PRO A 757 9.87 25.57 14.49
N THR A 758 10.50 26.74 14.65
CA THR A 758 11.94 26.85 14.89
C THR A 758 12.23 26.67 16.39
N GLY A 759 12.87 25.57 16.74
CA GLY A 759 13.29 25.24 18.11
C GLY A 759 12.49 24.11 18.73
N PRO A 760 12.82 23.73 19.99
CA PRO A 760 12.13 22.65 20.69
C PRO A 760 10.66 23.01 20.91
N HIS A 761 9.78 22.11 20.57
CA HIS A 761 8.32 22.22 20.80
C HIS A 761 7.89 21.26 21.91
N LEU A 762 6.74 21.58 22.52
CA LEU A 762 6.07 20.67 23.44
C LEU A 762 5.65 19.41 22.66
N ASP A 763 5.50 18.32 23.41
CA ASP A 763 4.87 17.13 22.89
C ASP A 763 3.42 17.43 22.46
N LEU A 764 3.08 17.09 21.21
CA LEU A 764 1.79 17.38 20.57
C LEU A 764 1.15 16.14 19.96
N PHE A 765 1.80 14.97 20.07
CA PHE A 765 1.43 13.78 19.34
C PHE A 765 0.79 12.72 20.25
N PRO A 766 -0.53 12.59 20.26
CA PRO A 766 -1.18 11.58 21.09
C PRO A 766 -0.93 10.17 20.57
N PRO A 767 -1.11 9.14 21.43
CA PRO A 767 -1.16 7.74 21.01
C PRO A 767 -2.17 7.48 19.89
N CYS A 768 -1.84 6.57 18.95
CA CYS A 768 -2.78 6.18 17.91
C CYS A 768 -4.00 5.44 18.47
N ARG A 769 -5.08 5.43 17.68
CA ARG A 769 -6.29 4.67 18.01
C ARG A 769 -6.01 3.18 17.98
N ILE A 770 -6.42 2.46 19.01
CA ILE A 770 -6.42 1.00 19.03
C ILE A 770 -7.62 0.51 18.23
N ILE A 771 -7.39 -0.28 17.17
CA ILE A 771 -8.43 -0.72 16.23
C ILE A 771 -8.73 -2.22 16.31
N ASN A 772 -7.94 -2.97 17.06
CA ASN A 772 -8.02 -4.42 17.15
C ASN A 772 -8.23 -4.94 18.58
N LEU A 773 -8.92 -4.15 19.43
CA LEU A 773 -9.33 -4.60 20.74
C LEU A 773 -10.24 -5.81 20.61
N GLU A 774 -9.97 -6.86 21.37
CA GLU A 774 -10.78 -8.06 21.52
C GLU A 774 -11.11 -8.32 22.99
N ALA A 775 -12.28 -8.85 23.27
CA ALA A 775 -12.72 -9.24 24.61
C ALA A 775 -13.25 -10.67 24.60
N ILE A 776 -12.80 -11.44 25.56
CA ILE A 776 -13.22 -12.83 25.75
C ILE A 776 -13.67 -12.97 27.19
N ARG A 777 -14.85 -13.54 27.43
CA ARG A 777 -15.34 -13.88 28.77
C ARG A 777 -15.08 -15.36 29.06
N LYS A 778 -14.34 -15.64 30.10
CA LYS A 778 -14.15 -16.99 30.66
C LYS A 778 -14.72 -17.01 32.08
N GLU A 779 -15.83 -17.70 32.25
CA GLU A 779 -16.57 -17.73 33.53
C GLU A 779 -16.87 -16.30 34.01
N GLU A 780 -16.21 -15.88 35.11
CA GLU A 780 -16.36 -14.53 35.67
C GLU A 780 -15.27 -13.56 35.22
N GLU A 781 -14.23 -14.04 34.54
CA GLU A 781 -13.11 -13.22 34.07
C GLU A 781 -13.36 -12.68 32.66
N ILE A 782 -13.00 -11.44 32.45
CA ILE A 782 -12.92 -10.79 31.13
C ILE A 782 -11.45 -10.61 30.76
N ILE A 783 -11.06 -11.19 29.63
CA ILE A 783 -9.73 -11.10 29.07
C ILE A 783 -9.80 -10.16 27.88
N LEU A 784 -9.09 -9.06 27.96
CA LEU A 784 -8.88 -8.12 26.87
C LEU A 784 -7.55 -8.39 26.18
N SER A 785 -7.50 -8.24 24.87
CA SER A 785 -6.24 -8.25 24.13
C SER A 785 -6.28 -7.26 22.97
N TRP A 786 -5.15 -6.61 22.69
CA TRP A 786 -4.99 -5.62 21.62
C TRP A 786 -3.51 -5.50 21.23
N THR A 787 -3.20 -4.73 20.21
CA THR A 787 -1.82 -4.33 19.90
C THR A 787 -1.54 -2.98 20.54
N ALA A 788 -0.41 -2.88 21.25
CA ALA A 788 0.02 -1.67 21.95
C ALA A 788 0.15 -0.50 20.98
N SER A 789 -0.41 0.65 21.34
CA SER A 789 -0.13 1.94 20.70
C SER A 789 1.19 2.51 21.19
N GLY A 790 1.74 3.50 20.47
CA GLY A 790 2.92 4.22 20.93
C GLY A 790 2.61 5.27 21.98
N GLU A 791 3.64 6.01 22.35
CA GLU A 791 3.53 7.31 23.00
C GLU A 791 3.05 8.34 21.97
N ASP A 792 3.82 8.47 20.90
CA ASP A 792 3.53 9.28 19.72
C ASP A 792 2.97 8.39 18.60
N PHE A 793 1.67 8.42 18.37
CA PHE A 793 0.98 7.56 17.40
C PHE A 793 1.33 6.07 17.58
N ASP A 794 2.12 5.50 16.66
CA ASP A 794 2.58 4.11 16.64
C ASP A 794 4.08 3.97 16.97
N GLN A 795 4.66 4.96 17.68
CA GLN A 795 6.07 4.95 18.08
C GLN A 795 6.21 5.12 19.59
N GLY A 796 7.29 4.57 20.16
CA GLY A 796 7.48 4.64 21.60
C GLY A 796 6.62 3.64 22.38
N GLN A 797 6.18 4.03 23.57
CA GLN A 797 5.42 3.22 24.52
C GLN A 797 4.44 4.11 25.28
N ALA A 798 3.15 3.81 25.20
CA ALA A 798 2.13 4.55 25.95
C ALA A 798 2.43 4.55 27.47
N ALA A 799 2.07 5.61 28.16
CA ALA A 799 2.25 5.69 29.61
C ALA A 799 1.19 4.87 30.36
N SER A 800 -0.04 4.85 29.87
CA SER A 800 -1.14 4.12 30.50
C SER A 800 -2.31 3.86 29.55
N TYR A 801 -3.21 2.98 29.98
CA TYR A 801 -4.49 2.72 29.29
C TYR A 801 -5.66 3.07 30.21
N GLU A 802 -6.64 3.79 29.66
CA GLU A 802 -7.94 4.02 30.27
C GLU A 802 -8.95 3.01 29.72
N ILE A 803 -9.40 2.09 30.56
CA ILE A 803 -10.34 1.01 30.21
C ILE A 803 -11.69 1.33 30.82
N ARG A 804 -12.75 1.36 30.01
CA ARG A 804 -14.10 1.64 30.52
C ARG A 804 -15.10 0.60 30.05
N ILE A 805 -16.13 0.40 30.89
CA ILE A 805 -17.20 -0.58 30.67
C ILE A 805 -18.58 0.03 30.90
N SER A 806 -19.58 -0.52 30.23
CA SER A 806 -20.99 -0.21 30.43
C SER A 806 -21.88 -1.36 29.93
N LYS A 807 -23.08 -1.52 30.50
CA LYS A 807 -24.15 -2.36 29.93
C LYS A 807 -24.90 -1.65 28.79
N ASN A 808 -24.69 -0.34 28.64
CA ASN A 808 -25.31 0.46 27.60
C ASN A 808 -24.29 0.80 26.50
N LEU A 809 -24.49 0.25 25.28
CA LEU A 809 -23.62 0.50 24.14
C LEU A 809 -23.51 2.00 23.81
N GLN A 810 -24.63 2.70 23.82
CA GLN A 810 -24.66 4.12 23.47
C GLN A 810 -23.86 4.98 24.45
N LYS A 811 -23.83 4.61 25.74
CA LYS A 811 -23.01 5.29 26.73
C LYS A 811 -21.51 5.14 26.44
N ILE A 812 -21.05 3.95 26.05
CA ILE A 812 -19.65 3.74 25.65
C ILE A 812 -19.32 4.51 24.37
N THR A 813 -20.25 4.58 23.43
CA THR A 813 -20.04 5.26 22.14
C THR A 813 -20.01 6.78 22.28
N ASP A 814 -21.01 7.35 22.95
CA ASP A 814 -21.25 8.78 22.93
C ASP A 814 -20.66 9.50 24.16
N ASP A 815 -20.51 8.78 25.27
CA ASP A 815 -20.12 9.34 26.57
C ASP A 815 -19.09 8.46 27.30
N PHE A 816 -18.04 8.07 26.58
CA PHE A 816 -16.97 7.20 27.10
C PHE A 816 -16.43 7.66 28.46
N LYS A 817 -16.24 8.98 28.66
CA LYS A 817 -15.66 9.54 29.90
C LYS A 817 -16.48 9.26 31.14
N ASN A 818 -17.79 9.11 31.00
CA ASN A 818 -18.73 8.86 32.13
C ASN A 818 -19.10 7.37 32.28
N ALA A 819 -18.55 6.49 31.41
CA ALA A 819 -18.66 5.04 31.61
C ALA A 819 -17.77 4.59 32.79
N ILE A 820 -18.03 3.40 33.33
CA ILE A 820 -17.37 2.88 34.52
C ILE A 820 -15.89 2.61 34.24
N LEU A 821 -15.00 3.22 34.99
CA LEU A 821 -13.55 3.07 34.87
C LEU A 821 -13.10 1.77 35.54
N VAL A 822 -12.39 0.93 34.79
CA VAL A 822 -11.73 -0.27 35.32
C VAL A 822 -10.33 0.10 35.80
N ASN A 823 -9.94 -0.36 36.96
CA ASN A 823 -8.62 -0.08 37.51
C ASN A 823 -7.52 -0.83 36.75
N SER A 824 -6.80 -0.12 35.89
CA SER A 824 -5.66 -0.61 35.11
C SER A 824 -4.29 -0.19 35.69
N SER A 825 -4.22 0.43 36.86
CA SER A 825 -3.00 1.05 37.40
C SER A 825 -1.81 0.10 37.61
N LYS A 826 -2.03 -1.21 37.64
CA LYS A 826 -0.97 -2.23 37.73
C LYS A 826 -0.46 -2.70 36.37
N MET A 827 -1.09 -2.29 35.30
CA MET A 827 -0.68 -2.63 33.96
C MET A 827 0.51 -1.76 33.55
N ILE A 828 1.55 -2.38 33.02
CA ILE A 828 2.69 -1.69 32.41
C ILE A 828 2.54 -1.86 30.91
N PRO A 829 2.24 -0.78 30.16
CA PRO A 829 2.15 -0.88 28.71
C PRO A 829 3.42 -1.44 28.08
N GLN A 830 3.30 -2.09 26.95
CA GLN A 830 4.43 -2.60 26.16
C GLN A 830 4.77 -1.61 25.03
N PRO A 831 5.96 -1.71 24.42
CA PRO A 831 6.31 -0.92 23.24
C PRO A 831 5.28 -1.12 22.10
N ALA A 832 5.08 -0.07 21.30
CA ALA A 832 4.17 -0.09 20.16
C ALA A 832 4.36 -1.33 19.28
N GLY A 833 3.25 -1.88 18.77
CA GLY A 833 3.25 -3.11 17.96
C GLY A 833 3.27 -4.41 18.78
N SER A 834 3.52 -4.35 20.08
CA SER A 834 3.51 -5.53 20.97
C SER A 834 2.08 -5.98 21.28
N ARG A 835 1.89 -7.28 21.50
CA ARG A 835 0.58 -7.78 21.95
C ARG A 835 0.39 -7.52 23.44
N GLU A 836 -0.70 -6.83 23.78
CA GLU A 836 -1.13 -6.55 25.14
C GLU A 836 -2.25 -7.51 25.57
N THR A 837 -2.27 -7.81 26.86
CA THR A 837 -3.36 -8.58 27.48
C THR A 837 -3.65 -8.06 28.88
N PHE A 838 -4.93 -7.86 29.18
CA PHE A 838 -5.40 -7.41 30.49
C PHE A 838 -6.57 -8.29 30.94
N VAL A 839 -6.51 -8.77 32.18
CA VAL A 839 -7.55 -9.64 32.77
C VAL A 839 -8.16 -8.95 33.97
N PHE A 840 -9.47 -8.89 34.03
CA PHE A 840 -10.18 -8.40 35.20
C PHE A 840 -11.49 -9.16 35.44
N THR A 841 -11.95 -9.14 36.67
CA THR A 841 -13.24 -9.72 37.07
C THR A 841 -14.19 -8.59 37.43
N PRO A 842 -15.37 -8.46 36.81
CA PRO A 842 -16.36 -7.42 37.17
C PRO A 842 -16.75 -7.40 38.66
N ALA A 843 -16.69 -8.52 39.35
CA ALA A 843 -16.94 -8.61 40.78
C ALA A 843 -15.92 -7.85 41.66
N LEU A 844 -14.75 -7.50 41.09
CA LEU A 844 -13.73 -6.68 41.77
C LEU A 844 -13.97 -5.16 41.65
N LEU A 845 -15.00 -4.74 40.95
CA LEU A 845 -15.43 -3.36 40.91
C LEU A 845 -15.89 -2.90 42.34
N THR A 846 -15.75 -1.62 42.63
CA THR A 846 -16.24 -1.07 43.91
C THR A 846 -17.76 -1.25 44.02
N LYS A 847 -18.29 -1.25 45.26
CA LYS A 847 -19.74 -1.37 45.44
C LYS A 847 -20.54 -0.31 44.71
N GLU A 848 -20.01 0.91 44.64
CA GLU A 848 -20.60 2.03 43.91
C GLU A 848 -20.61 1.77 42.40
N GLN A 849 -19.48 1.27 41.84
CA GLN A 849 -19.37 0.89 40.45
C GLN A 849 -20.27 -0.29 40.07
N GLN A 850 -20.42 -1.28 40.95
CA GLN A 850 -21.34 -2.39 40.75
C GLN A 850 -22.81 -1.90 40.76
N GLN A 851 -23.19 -1.05 41.71
CA GLN A 851 -24.53 -0.43 41.75
C GLN A 851 -24.78 0.43 40.50
N GLN A 852 -23.77 1.15 40.00
CA GLN A 852 -23.87 1.91 38.76
C GLN A 852 -24.08 0.98 37.59
N LEU A 853 -23.31 -0.11 37.46
CA LEU A 853 -23.42 -1.10 36.39
C LEU A 853 -24.77 -1.82 36.39
N ASP A 854 -25.30 -2.15 37.61
CA ASP A 854 -26.59 -2.83 37.77
C ASP A 854 -27.77 -1.86 37.55
N GLY A 855 -27.59 -0.58 37.76
CA GLY A 855 -28.58 0.47 37.52
C GLY A 855 -28.67 0.91 36.05
N GLU A 856 -27.72 0.51 35.18
CA GLU A 856 -27.76 0.87 33.77
C GLU A 856 -28.84 0.07 33.02
N MET A 857 -29.63 0.77 32.20
CA MET A 857 -30.56 0.11 31.28
C MET A 857 -29.80 -0.60 30.20
N GLY A 858 -29.81 -1.90 30.19
CA GLY A 858 -29.17 -2.79 29.22
C GLY A 858 -29.55 -4.26 29.47
N GLU A 859 -29.18 -5.14 28.57
CA GLU A 859 -29.37 -6.58 28.79
C GLU A 859 -28.44 -7.05 29.91
N ALA A 860 -28.97 -7.81 30.87
CA ALA A 860 -28.30 -8.17 32.14
C ALA A 860 -26.92 -8.84 31.94
N ASP A 861 -26.74 -9.56 30.83
CA ASP A 861 -25.54 -10.37 30.56
C ASP A 861 -24.56 -9.72 29.58
N LYS A 862 -24.79 -8.50 29.08
CA LYS A 862 -23.94 -7.81 28.12
C LYS A 862 -23.09 -6.75 28.79
N ILE A 863 -21.79 -6.80 28.56
CA ILE A 863 -20.83 -5.77 28.95
C ILE A 863 -20.08 -5.31 27.70
N TYR A 864 -20.19 -4.04 27.40
CA TYR A 864 -19.42 -3.37 26.34
C TYR A 864 -18.18 -2.73 26.93
N LEU A 865 -17.09 -2.76 26.17
CA LEU A 865 -15.79 -2.26 26.61
C LEU A 865 -15.14 -1.47 25.48
N ALA A 866 -14.43 -0.43 25.91
CA ALA A 866 -13.52 0.29 25.04
C ALA A 866 -12.31 0.77 25.84
N ILE A 867 -11.22 1.05 25.17
CA ILE A 867 -9.97 1.52 25.76
C ILE A 867 -9.44 2.73 24.98
N ARG A 868 -8.59 3.52 25.63
CA ARG A 868 -7.72 4.47 24.94
C ARG A 868 -6.38 4.54 25.65
N ALA A 869 -5.35 4.85 24.92
CA ALA A 869 -4.01 5.06 25.45
C ALA A 869 -3.81 6.52 25.84
N LEU A 870 -2.93 6.75 26.79
CA LEU A 870 -2.46 8.05 27.24
C LEU A 870 -0.92 8.05 27.17
N ASP A 871 -0.32 9.16 26.77
CA ASP A 871 1.11 9.38 26.80
C ASP A 871 1.60 9.90 28.17
N GLU A 872 2.88 10.21 28.28
CA GLU A 872 3.50 10.75 29.50
C GLU A 872 3.00 12.15 29.86
N THR A 873 2.60 12.95 28.87
CA THR A 873 2.05 14.31 29.03
C THR A 873 0.55 14.32 29.28
N SER A 874 -0.10 13.14 29.31
CA SER A 874 -1.53 12.92 29.44
C SER A 874 -2.36 13.34 28.22
N LEU A 875 -1.75 13.45 27.03
CA LEU A 875 -2.50 13.51 25.79
C LEU A 875 -3.23 12.18 25.59
N GLN A 876 -4.45 12.28 25.10
CA GLN A 876 -5.36 11.14 25.00
C GLN A 876 -5.48 10.70 23.55
N GLY A 877 -5.17 9.44 23.29
CA GLY A 877 -5.50 8.81 22.03
C GLY A 877 -7.02 8.72 21.81
N GLN A 878 -7.42 8.44 20.58
CA GLN A 878 -8.83 8.19 20.29
C GLN A 878 -9.31 6.89 20.94
N VAL A 879 -10.62 6.81 21.24
CA VAL A 879 -11.24 5.61 21.80
C VAL A 879 -11.16 4.47 20.77
N SER A 880 -10.82 3.27 21.24
CA SER A 880 -10.68 2.06 20.43
C SER A 880 -11.98 1.68 19.71
N ASN A 881 -11.93 0.61 18.92
CA ASN A 881 -13.13 -0.13 18.59
C ASN A 881 -13.81 -0.62 19.86
N ILE A 882 -15.15 -0.65 19.86
CA ILE A 882 -15.96 -1.12 20.98
C ILE A 882 -16.14 -2.63 20.84
N VAL A 883 -15.94 -3.36 21.94
CA VAL A 883 -16.13 -4.82 21.97
C VAL A 883 -17.14 -5.20 23.02
N GLN A 884 -17.86 -6.29 22.77
CA GLN A 884 -18.71 -6.95 23.72
C GLN A 884 -17.94 -8.10 24.36
N ALA A 885 -17.93 -8.17 25.70
CA ALA A 885 -17.44 -9.36 26.41
C ALA A 885 -18.41 -10.52 26.21
N ALA A 886 -18.13 -11.39 25.25
CA ALA A 886 -18.91 -12.57 24.95
C ALA A 886 -18.21 -13.83 25.48
N LEU A 887 -18.99 -14.89 25.75
CA LEU A 887 -18.42 -16.19 26.06
C LEU A 887 -17.49 -16.64 24.94
N PHE A 888 -16.31 -17.14 25.30
CA PHE A 888 -15.33 -17.62 24.34
C PHE A 888 -15.89 -18.80 23.52
N ILE A 889 -16.07 -18.58 22.24
CA ILE A 889 -16.22 -19.65 21.27
C ILE A 889 -14.87 -19.75 20.56
N PRO A 890 -14.05 -20.79 20.82
CA PRO A 890 -12.83 -20.96 20.08
C PRO A 890 -13.19 -21.04 18.59
N GLY A 891 -12.68 -20.11 17.80
CA GLY A 891 -12.69 -20.21 16.36
C GLY A 891 -12.00 -21.51 15.95
N ILE A 892 -12.32 -22.02 14.76
CA ILE A 892 -11.58 -23.15 14.15
C ILE A 892 -10.11 -22.71 14.17
N ALA A 893 -9.34 -23.24 15.13
CA ALA A 893 -7.89 -23.08 15.06
C ALA A 893 -7.50 -23.59 13.67
N PRO A 894 -6.74 -22.84 12.87
CA PRO A 894 -6.18 -23.39 11.66
C PRO A 894 -5.50 -24.68 12.11
N SER A 895 -5.96 -25.83 11.61
CA SER A 895 -5.41 -27.14 11.95
C SER A 895 -3.91 -27.04 11.71
N VAL A 896 -3.15 -26.85 12.79
CA VAL A 896 -1.69 -27.06 12.74
C VAL A 896 -1.59 -28.49 12.23
N PRO A 897 -1.00 -28.74 11.07
CA PRO A 897 -1.05 -30.06 10.49
C PRO A 897 -0.41 -31.00 11.52
N ALA A 898 -1.11 -32.09 11.84
CA ALA A 898 -0.68 -33.08 12.83
C ALA A 898 0.76 -33.59 12.61
N ARG A 899 1.33 -33.27 11.48
CA ARG A 899 2.71 -33.51 11.07
C ARG A 899 3.75 -32.69 11.87
N GLU A 900 3.46 -31.45 12.26
CA GLU A 900 4.42 -30.67 13.10
C GLU A 900 4.41 -31.18 14.55
N PHE A 901 3.27 -31.60 15.06
CA PHE A 901 3.19 -32.21 16.40
C PHE A 901 3.87 -33.57 16.45
N LEU A 902 3.80 -34.34 15.35
CA LEU A 902 4.52 -35.62 15.18
C LEU A 902 6.02 -35.40 15.03
N ILE A 903 6.44 -34.37 14.29
CA ILE A 903 7.84 -34.02 14.14
C ILE A 903 8.43 -33.51 15.47
N LEU A 904 7.71 -32.65 16.20
CA LEU A 904 8.16 -32.15 17.50
C LEU A 904 8.23 -33.29 18.55
N LYS A 905 7.24 -34.22 18.57
CA LYS A 905 7.32 -35.43 19.39
C LYS A 905 8.49 -36.32 18.94
N GLY A 906 8.69 -36.52 17.65
CA GLY A 906 9.81 -37.27 17.08
C GLY A 906 11.18 -36.71 17.46
N VAL A 907 11.35 -35.36 17.38
CA VAL A 907 12.59 -34.67 17.76
C VAL A 907 12.81 -34.78 19.28
N LEU A 908 11.78 -34.56 20.10
CA LEU A 908 11.89 -34.67 21.55
C LEU A 908 12.23 -36.12 22.01
N THR A 909 11.66 -37.17 21.36
CA THR A 909 12.01 -38.56 21.64
C THR A 909 13.42 -38.89 21.17
N ALA A 910 13.88 -38.38 20.01
CA ALA A 910 15.24 -38.61 19.52
C ALA A 910 16.27 -37.92 20.43
N VAL A 911 16.03 -36.70 20.88
CA VAL A 911 16.89 -36.00 21.84
C VAL A 911 16.93 -36.73 23.18
N GLY A 912 15.79 -37.22 23.67
CA GLY A 912 15.72 -38.03 24.88
C GLY A 912 16.55 -39.34 24.79
N LEU A 913 16.49 -40.06 23.64
CA LEU A 913 17.29 -41.24 23.36
C LEU A 913 18.79 -40.95 23.26
N ILE A 914 19.16 -39.84 22.63
CA ILE A 914 20.59 -39.41 22.55
C ILE A 914 21.13 -39.07 23.94
N MET A 915 20.33 -38.38 24.76
CA MET A 915 20.74 -38.03 26.14
C MET A 915 20.93 -39.30 27.00
N THR A 916 20.03 -40.28 26.88
CA THR A 916 20.14 -41.56 27.61
C THR A 916 21.34 -42.38 27.13
N LEU A 917 21.65 -42.39 25.82
CA LEU A 917 22.81 -43.05 25.26
C LEU A 917 24.10 -42.39 25.72
N CYS A 918 24.15 -41.07 25.72
CA CYS A 918 25.30 -40.30 26.27
C CYS A 918 25.54 -40.58 27.77
N LEU A 919 24.44 -40.69 28.54
CA LEU A 919 24.53 -41.04 29.97
C LEU A 919 25.05 -42.47 30.19
N MET A 920 24.60 -43.41 29.39
CA MET A 920 25.09 -44.81 29.44
C MET A 920 26.55 -44.89 29.05
N ILE A 921 26.98 -44.18 28.01
CA ILE A 921 28.42 -44.11 27.60
C ILE A 921 29.24 -43.48 28.71
N PHE A 922 28.73 -42.41 29.33
CA PHE A 922 29.45 -41.75 30.46
C PHE A 922 29.57 -42.67 31.67
N VAL A 923 28.52 -43.42 32.03
CA VAL A 923 28.54 -44.39 33.12
C VAL A 923 29.49 -45.56 32.79
N ALA A 924 29.46 -46.04 31.56
CA ALA A 924 30.40 -47.11 31.10
C ALA A 924 31.86 -46.63 31.15
N HIS A 925 32.08 -45.37 30.71
CA HIS A 925 33.43 -44.78 30.78
C HIS A 925 33.92 -44.57 32.23
N CYS A 926 33.05 -44.17 33.15
CA CYS A 926 33.36 -44.05 34.58
C CYS A 926 33.63 -45.39 35.23
N THR A 927 32.87 -46.44 34.87
CA THR A 927 33.10 -47.81 35.37
C THR A 927 34.36 -48.43 34.81
N PHE A 928 34.68 -48.18 33.52
CA PHE A 928 35.93 -48.61 32.91
C PHE A 928 37.15 -47.89 33.50
N SER A 929 37.05 -46.62 33.78
CA SER A 929 38.07 -45.83 34.44
C SER A 929 38.32 -46.26 35.88
N ARG A 930 37.26 -46.65 36.60
CA ARG A 930 37.40 -47.24 37.97
C ARG A 930 38.06 -48.64 37.93
N LYS A 931 37.72 -49.53 36.96
CA LYS A 931 38.39 -50.83 36.77
C LYS A 931 39.89 -50.66 36.38
N LYS A 932 40.20 -49.64 35.60
CA LYS A 932 41.60 -49.35 35.21
C LYS A 932 42.42 -48.81 36.38
N LYS A 933 41.80 -48.07 37.29
CA LYS A 933 42.44 -47.62 38.55
C LYS A 933 42.57 -48.77 39.55
N SER A 934 41.62 -49.73 39.63
CA SER A 934 41.74 -50.91 40.48
C SER A 934 42.82 -51.86 39.99
N ARG A 935 42.96 -52.11 38.67
CA ARG A 935 44.06 -52.95 38.11
C ARG A 935 45.45 -52.28 38.25
N LYS A 936 45.57 -50.96 38.33
CA LYS A 936 46.83 -50.31 38.60
C LYS A 936 47.26 -50.37 40.08
N LYS A 937 46.31 -50.58 41.01
CA LYS A 937 46.54 -50.78 42.42
C LYS A 937 47.05 -52.21 42.73
N ASP A 938 46.48 -53.23 42.03
CA ASP A 938 46.92 -54.64 42.19
C ASP A 938 48.27 -54.94 41.58
N ASN A 939 48.72 -54.17 40.58
CA ASN A 939 50.12 -54.39 40.04
C ASN A 939 51.19 -53.62 40.80
N ARG A 940 50.87 -52.78 41.79
CA ARG A 940 51.85 -52.16 42.67
C ARG A 940 52.09 -52.96 43.97
N THR A 941 51.32 -53.93 44.28
CA THR A 941 51.46 -54.80 45.46
C THR A 941 52.15 -56.16 45.19
N LYS A 942 52.61 -56.40 43.93
CA LYS A 942 53.37 -57.61 43.55
C LYS A 942 54.80 -57.30 43.13
N LEU A 943 55.28 -56.08 43.49
CA LEU A 943 56.75 -55.74 43.35
C LEU A 943 57.22 -54.95 44.59
N LEU A 944 57.13 -55.59 45.75
CA LEU A 944 57.92 -55.33 46.94
C LEU A 944 58.12 -56.65 47.62
#